data_ba8e44e19120e7c872287f307c7851c8
#
_entry.id   ba8e44e19120e7c872287f307c7851c8
#
_cell.length_a   1.000
_cell.length_b   1.000
_cell.length_c   1.000
_cell.angle_alpha   90.00
_cell.angle_beta   90.00
_cell.angle_gamma   90.00
#
_symmetry.space_group_name_H-M   'P 1'
#
loop_
_entity.id
_entity.type
_entity.pdbx_description
1 polymer ?
#
loop_
_entity_poly.entity_id
_entity_poly.type
_entity_poly.pdbx_seq_one_letter_code
_entity_poly.pdbx_strand_id
1 'polypeptide(L)'
;NARKDAESSLNSSTEELRKTLQSTISSLNDQLTKAQTMLTQLNDQRGKLQTMLENLEENPVDPSLADMAVQLLLSGSEAQLQLGEFQLESGRTQLESGKAQLDAAQEEYDSAREEALKSANLDQLLNMNTLKQLISAQNFSMPAGYIEGGEGDDNRYIVKVGDTFDSADTLKSMVLCSIDGIGDVRLSDVADVEITDNADDSYAKVDGNRAVLLSIYKSSTASTSAVSSASTAAMQTLMDGKDGLHLTTIMDQGDYIRMIVKSVLSNLVEGAVLAILVLALFLKDLRPTLVVAISMPLSVLFAIVMMYFTGITFNILSLSGLALGIGMLVDNSVVVIENIYRLRGRGVPAPRASVQGARQVSGSIISSTLTTICVFLPMIFSTGMVRELLTDMALTITFSLLASLIVALTVVPCAGSTVLRTQKEVKHPLFDKLLDGYEKALRFCLKVKALPLGLAIGLLVLSVWRIATMGIVMIPDMGSNQLSITVDVADDTAKDDAFATADAVMDAVSALDGVQTVGAMSGGNSMGSMMGSNAAVDNTTFTYYVLLTDEGARRGSEIQEQITDATASLPCEVTVNANGMMDMSALSGSGIEVDLYGSDLNDLNTAAEQVVDLLNSVDGIANASDGQENGDEEINISIDKDKAMRMGLTVAQVYQQVAAKLTTDTTATTLKANGTNYTVTIVDKTETPDLDSLFNMEFETTTTDEDGSSVTETHTLGEFATRTTSAGFVSIARENGSRKMSVTSETVDGYNTTLLSREVEPKLAALDLPDGVTAELAGETTQVAEMLQQMVLMMTLALIFVYFVMVAQFQSLLSPFIVLFTIPLAFTGGMLGLMIAGEQLSLISLLGFLVLMGVVVNNGIGFVDYAIQLRIGGLERTDALVATGRTRMRPILMTTLTTVLAMVTMLFSQDVGSDMSKGMAIVIIGGLTYATLMTLFIVPVMYDLFYRKPPVNIDVGDDGMDDLPDDAAEFAAEFAARRAGAAQPAADAEAEPTFETTLLP
;
A
#
# COMPACT_ATOMS: atom_id res chain seq x y z
N ASN A 1 11.85 -32.35 -62.52
CA ASN A 1 12.08 -31.24 -63.48
C ASN A 1 12.04 -29.92 -62.78
N ALA A 2 11.06 -29.57 -61.86
CA ALA A 2 10.98 -28.34 -61.11
C ALA A 2 12.19 -28.15 -60.20
N ARG A 3 12.74 -29.27 -59.66
CA ARG A 3 13.93 -29.22 -58.80
C ARG A 3 15.20 -28.85 -59.59
N LYS A 4 15.36 -29.39 -60.80
CA LYS A 4 16.47 -29.04 -61.66
C LYS A 4 16.37 -27.67 -62.28
N ASP A 5 15.17 -27.18 -62.52
CA ASP A 5 14.94 -25.82 -62.99
C ASP A 5 15.18 -24.76 -61.88
N ALA A 6 14.78 -25.06 -60.65
CA ALA A 6 15.08 -24.26 -59.47
C ALA A 6 16.59 -24.22 -59.16
N GLU A 7 17.30 -25.33 -59.32
CA GLU A 7 18.74 -25.48 -59.12
C GLU A 7 19.56 -24.71 -60.20
N SER A 8 19.10 -24.70 -61.43
CA SER A 8 19.69 -23.93 -62.52
C SER A 8 19.47 -22.43 -62.34
N SER A 9 18.32 -22.02 -61.89
CA SER A 9 17.92 -20.64 -61.66
C SER A 9 18.64 -20.03 -60.45
N LEU A 10 18.76 -20.81 -59.40
CA LEU A 10 19.47 -20.42 -58.19
C LEU A 10 20.97 -20.29 -58.43
N ASN A 11 21.58 -21.16 -59.26
CA ASN A 11 22.99 -21.07 -59.66
C ASN A 11 23.29 -19.82 -60.48
N SER A 12 22.39 -19.41 -61.37
CA SER A 12 22.57 -18.20 -62.17
C SER A 12 22.50 -16.93 -61.33
N SER A 13 21.56 -16.84 -60.42
CA SER A 13 21.39 -15.69 -59.51
C SER A 13 22.57 -15.53 -58.54
N THR A 14 23.12 -16.67 -58.05
CA THR A 14 24.26 -16.63 -57.12
C THR A 14 25.54 -16.19 -57.84
N GLU A 15 25.72 -16.60 -59.11
CA GLU A 15 26.88 -16.18 -59.89
C GLU A 15 26.81 -14.73 -60.35
N GLU A 16 25.63 -14.21 -60.56
CA GLU A 16 25.40 -12.79 -60.81
C GLU A 16 25.65 -11.92 -59.58
N LEU A 17 25.21 -12.41 -58.41
CA LEU A 17 25.51 -11.74 -57.10
C LEU A 17 27.01 -11.76 -56.83
N ARG A 18 27.73 -12.87 -57.10
CA ARG A 18 29.20 -12.98 -56.96
C ARG A 18 29.91 -11.99 -57.86
N LYS A 19 29.51 -11.89 -59.15
CA LYS A 19 30.05 -10.92 -60.08
C LYS A 19 29.81 -9.49 -59.66
N THR A 20 28.65 -9.19 -59.16
CA THR A 20 28.27 -7.86 -58.64
C THR A 20 29.07 -7.49 -57.38
N LEU A 21 29.22 -8.39 -56.43
CA LEU A 21 30.03 -8.24 -55.25
C LEU A 21 31.54 -8.09 -55.58
N GLN A 22 32.07 -8.89 -56.49
CA GLN A 22 33.46 -8.79 -56.94
C GLN A 22 33.73 -7.48 -57.73
N SER A 23 32.79 -7.01 -58.54
CA SER A 23 32.90 -5.72 -59.25
C SER A 23 32.83 -4.56 -58.27
N THR A 24 32.02 -4.71 -57.22
CA THR A 24 31.87 -3.68 -56.19
C THR A 24 33.10 -3.62 -55.26
N ILE A 25 33.69 -4.74 -54.89
CA ILE A 25 34.95 -4.83 -54.17
C ILE A 25 36.09 -4.24 -55.01
N SER A 26 36.13 -4.51 -56.33
CA SER A 26 37.10 -3.93 -57.28
C SER A 26 36.91 -2.40 -57.37
N SER A 27 35.67 -1.95 -57.47
CA SER A 27 35.31 -0.50 -57.48
C SER A 27 35.71 0.21 -56.17
N LEU A 28 35.47 -0.41 -55.00
CA LEU A 28 35.90 0.10 -53.71
C LEU A 28 37.44 0.12 -53.58
N ASN A 29 38.15 -0.89 -54.15
CA ASN A 29 39.59 -0.93 -54.12
C ASN A 29 40.19 0.18 -55.00
N ASP A 30 39.59 0.50 -56.18
CA ASP A 30 39.92 1.63 -56.99
C ASP A 30 39.64 2.99 -56.34
N GLN A 31 38.58 3.05 -55.57
CA GLN A 31 38.20 4.25 -54.78
C GLN A 31 39.13 4.47 -53.59
N LEU A 32 39.53 3.40 -52.93
CA LEU A 32 40.56 3.44 -51.88
C LEU A 32 41.88 3.95 -52.43
N THR A 33 42.22 3.52 -53.63
CA THR A 33 43.49 3.94 -54.31
C THR A 33 43.42 5.39 -54.79
N LYS A 34 42.24 5.86 -55.20
CA LYS A 34 41.98 7.22 -55.65
C LYS A 34 41.76 8.19 -54.46
N ALA A 35 41.37 7.68 -53.31
CA ALA A 35 41.13 8.49 -52.13
C ALA A 35 42.41 9.01 -51.44
N GLN A 36 43.60 8.63 -51.91
CA GLN A 36 44.82 9.25 -51.49
C GLN A 36 44.87 10.77 -51.82
N THR A 37 43.97 11.23 -52.70
CA THR A 37 43.99 12.58 -53.20
C THR A 37 42.78 13.43 -52.73
N MET A 38 41.76 12.88 -52.03
CA MET A 38 40.58 13.67 -51.75
C MET A 38 39.88 13.25 -50.45
N LEU A 39 40.32 13.79 -49.36
CA LEU A 39 39.65 13.81 -48.08
C LEU A 39 38.27 14.54 -48.12
N THR A 40 38.00 15.26 -49.18
CA THR A 40 36.83 16.13 -49.40
C THR A 40 35.60 15.40 -50.00
N GLN A 41 35.68 14.11 -50.28
CA GLN A 41 34.57 13.39 -50.95
C GLN A 41 33.94 12.28 -50.08
N LEU A 42 34.00 12.40 -48.77
CA LEU A 42 33.41 11.42 -47.87
C LEU A 42 31.89 11.26 -48.03
N ASN A 43 31.22 12.34 -48.44
CA ASN A 43 29.81 12.28 -48.78
C ASN A 43 29.49 11.38 -50.00
N ASP A 44 30.43 11.28 -50.94
CA ASP A 44 30.26 10.48 -52.14
C ASP A 44 30.49 8.97 -51.87
N GLN A 45 31.43 8.68 -50.95
CA GLN A 45 31.64 7.29 -50.45
C GLN A 45 30.44 6.77 -49.68
N ARG A 46 29.81 7.61 -48.91
CA ARG A 46 28.60 7.26 -48.13
C ARG A 46 27.42 6.91 -49.05
N GLY A 47 27.20 7.69 -50.11
CA GLY A 47 26.14 7.36 -51.08
C GLY A 47 26.38 6.02 -51.81
N LYS A 48 27.64 5.68 -52.09
CA LYS A 48 27.96 4.38 -52.75
C LYS A 48 27.85 3.20 -51.82
N LEU A 49 28.13 3.40 -50.50
CA LEU A 49 27.91 2.40 -49.46
C LEU A 49 26.42 2.17 -49.19
N GLN A 50 25.61 3.21 -49.33
CA GLN A 50 24.14 3.09 -49.19
C GLN A 50 23.54 2.31 -50.40
N THR A 51 24.05 2.49 -51.59
CA THR A 51 23.66 1.72 -52.78
C THR A 51 24.05 0.23 -52.67
N MET A 52 25.11 -0.08 -51.92
CA MET A 52 25.50 -1.45 -51.63
C MET A 52 24.54 -2.14 -50.67
N LEU A 53 24.05 -1.43 -49.67
CA LEU A 53 23.03 -1.95 -48.73
C LEU A 53 21.72 -2.20 -49.46
N GLU A 54 21.31 -1.26 -50.33
CA GLU A 54 20.10 -1.37 -51.14
C GLU A 54 20.24 -2.56 -52.14
N ASN A 55 21.43 -2.76 -52.75
CA ASN A 55 21.68 -3.94 -53.59
C ASN A 55 21.79 -5.26 -52.82
N LEU A 56 22.09 -5.22 -51.51
CA LEU A 56 22.07 -6.37 -50.63
C LEU A 56 20.66 -6.66 -50.09
N GLU A 57 19.80 -5.64 -49.99
CA GLU A 57 18.38 -5.79 -49.69
C GLU A 57 17.57 -6.33 -50.87
N GLU A 58 17.94 -5.98 -52.10
CA GLU A 58 17.29 -6.49 -53.33
C GLU A 58 17.66 -7.94 -53.70
N ASN A 59 18.72 -8.47 -53.14
CA ASN A 59 19.13 -9.86 -53.35
C ASN A 59 19.35 -10.56 -52.02
N PRO A 60 18.46 -11.45 -51.57
CA PRO A 60 18.57 -12.07 -50.28
C PRO A 60 19.85 -12.88 -50.12
N VAL A 61 20.81 -12.30 -49.49
CA VAL A 61 22.03 -12.94 -49.00
C VAL A 61 21.74 -13.51 -47.62
N ASP A 62 22.35 -14.65 -47.32
CA ASP A 62 22.35 -15.25 -46.00
C ASP A 62 22.42 -14.16 -44.88
N PRO A 63 21.49 -14.15 -43.92
CA PRO A 63 21.44 -13.15 -42.86
C PRO A 63 22.77 -12.89 -42.14
N SER A 64 23.62 -13.94 -42.05
CA SER A 64 24.97 -13.82 -41.46
C SER A 64 25.93 -12.98 -42.31
N LEU A 65 25.73 -12.92 -43.60
CA LEU A 65 26.50 -12.10 -44.53
C LEU A 65 25.97 -10.68 -44.64
N ALA A 66 24.67 -10.50 -44.52
CA ALA A 66 24.05 -9.18 -44.46
C ALA A 66 24.41 -8.46 -43.15
N ASP A 67 24.42 -9.19 -42.02
CA ASP A 67 24.86 -8.68 -40.73
C ASP A 67 26.36 -8.37 -40.71
N MET A 68 27.17 -9.21 -41.35
CA MET A 68 28.60 -9.00 -41.51
C MET A 68 28.91 -7.81 -42.44
N ALA A 69 28.16 -7.65 -43.52
CA ALA A 69 28.27 -6.50 -44.41
C ALA A 69 27.75 -5.22 -43.75
N VAL A 70 26.65 -5.32 -42.98
CA VAL A 70 26.10 -4.20 -42.21
C VAL A 70 27.04 -3.82 -41.06
N GLN A 71 27.62 -4.79 -40.34
CA GLN A 71 28.63 -4.51 -39.31
C GLN A 71 29.93 -3.92 -39.88
N LEU A 72 30.34 -4.36 -41.11
CA LEU A 72 31.50 -3.76 -41.79
C LEU A 72 31.23 -2.29 -42.19
N LEU A 73 29.96 -1.98 -42.50
CA LEU A 73 29.53 -0.63 -42.94
C LEU A 73 29.28 0.31 -41.74
N LEU A 74 28.80 -0.19 -40.59
CA LEU A 74 28.50 0.63 -39.42
C LEU A 74 29.74 0.99 -38.59
N SER A 75 30.75 0.13 -38.57
CA SER A 75 31.94 0.33 -37.72
C SER A 75 32.98 1.29 -38.30
N GLY A 76 32.80 1.71 -39.57
CA GLY A 76 33.83 2.45 -40.28
C GLY A 76 33.80 3.98 -40.29
N SER A 77 32.70 4.62 -39.92
CA SER A 77 32.49 5.95 -40.43
C SER A 77 32.94 7.13 -39.56
N GLU A 78 32.97 7.06 -38.26
CA GLU A 78 33.26 8.25 -37.44
C GLU A 78 34.69 8.39 -36.90
N ALA A 79 35.36 7.29 -36.62
CA ALA A 79 36.73 7.35 -36.07
C ALA A 79 37.82 7.57 -37.14
N GLN A 80 37.50 7.34 -38.40
CA GLN A 80 38.49 7.36 -39.50
C GLN A 80 38.73 8.76 -40.11
N LEU A 81 37.89 9.73 -39.83
CA LEU A 81 37.97 11.07 -40.35
C LEU A 81 39.11 11.92 -39.77
N GLN A 82 39.63 11.57 -38.61
CA GLN A 82 40.64 12.36 -37.93
C GLN A 82 42.12 11.87 -38.12
N LEU A 83 42.29 10.71 -38.70
CA LEU A 83 43.60 10.06 -38.84
C LEU A 83 43.90 9.69 -40.31
N GLY A 84 43.72 10.67 -41.21
CA GLY A 84 43.57 10.47 -42.66
C GLY A 84 44.53 9.56 -43.41
N GLU A 85 45.81 9.61 -43.25
CA GLU A 85 46.75 8.79 -44.03
C GLU A 85 47.04 7.41 -43.43
N PHE A 86 47.07 7.30 -42.12
CA PHE A 86 47.35 6.04 -41.45
C PHE A 86 46.15 5.07 -41.49
N GLN A 87 44.94 5.58 -41.59
CA GLN A 87 43.72 4.80 -41.69
C GLN A 87 43.44 4.24 -43.10
N LEU A 88 44.00 4.87 -44.13
CA LEU A 88 43.84 4.44 -45.51
C LEU A 88 44.55 3.09 -45.77
N GLU A 89 45.73 2.90 -45.21
CA GLU A 89 46.47 1.62 -45.33
C GLU A 89 45.90 0.51 -44.50
N SER A 90 45.35 0.84 -43.32
CA SER A 90 44.55 -0.07 -42.48
C SER A 90 43.24 -0.49 -43.17
N GLY A 91 42.57 0.46 -43.85
CA GLY A 91 41.34 0.17 -44.60
C GLY A 91 41.59 -0.78 -45.81
N ARG A 92 42.78 -0.68 -46.46
CA ARG A 92 43.15 -1.57 -47.53
C ARG A 92 43.39 -3.00 -47.05
N THR A 93 44.10 -3.15 -45.94
CA THR A 93 44.33 -4.47 -45.31
C THR A 93 43.02 -5.08 -44.77
N GLN A 94 42.11 -4.24 -44.24
CA GLN A 94 40.78 -4.69 -43.86
C GLN A 94 39.90 -5.12 -45.00
N LEU A 95 40.03 -4.43 -46.18
CA LEU A 95 39.31 -4.78 -47.40
C LEU A 95 39.82 -6.11 -48.00
N GLU A 96 41.13 -6.35 -47.96
CA GLU A 96 41.72 -7.64 -48.38
C GLU A 96 41.34 -8.81 -47.47
N SER A 97 41.32 -8.53 -46.15
CA SER A 97 40.82 -9.49 -45.16
C SER A 97 39.31 -9.74 -45.32
N GLY A 98 38.52 -8.70 -45.57
CA GLY A 98 37.08 -8.81 -45.83
C GLY A 98 36.79 -9.57 -47.14
N LYS A 99 37.66 -9.41 -48.18
CA LYS A 99 37.51 -10.18 -49.41
C LYS A 99 37.81 -11.67 -49.19
N ALA A 100 38.84 -11.99 -48.42
CA ALA A 100 39.16 -13.38 -48.08
C ALA A 100 38.08 -14.03 -47.20
N GLN A 101 37.49 -13.28 -46.31
CA GLN A 101 36.34 -13.74 -45.52
C GLN A 101 35.07 -13.93 -46.40
N LEU A 102 34.86 -13.07 -47.36
CA LEU A 102 33.75 -13.18 -48.28
C LEU A 102 33.90 -14.42 -49.22
N ASP A 103 35.10 -14.67 -49.71
CA ASP A 103 35.39 -15.83 -50.53
C ASP A 103 35.23 -17.15 -49.72
N ALA A 104 35.67 -17.20 -48.47
CA ALA A 104 35.44 -18.34 -47.57
C ALA A 104 33.96 -18.52 -47.18
N ALA A 105 33.25 -17.43 -46.92
CA ALA A 105 31.80 -17.48 -46.65
C ALA A 105 30.99 -17.85 -47.88
N GLN A 106 31.47 -17.56 -49.10
CA GLN A 106 30.84 -18.01 -50.33
C GLN A 106 31.03 -19.51 -50.53
N GLU A 107 32.14 -20.07 -50.17
CA GLU A 107 32.42 -21.52 -50.24
C GLU A 107 31.55 -22.27 -49.21
N GLU A 108 31.42 -21.75 -48.02
CA GLU A 108 30.53 -22.29 -46.99
C GLU A 108 29.04 -22.19 -47.40
N TYR A 109 28.64 -21.08 -48.01
CA TYR A 109 27.30 -20.87 -48.54
C TYR A 109 26.99 -21.82 -49.69
N ASP A 110 27.95 -22.04 -50.63
CA ASP A 110 27.74 -22.96 -51.76
C ASP A 110 27.62 -24.42 -51.27
N SER A 111 28.35 -24.79 -50.20
CA SER A 111 28.24 -26.10 -49.55
C SER A 111 26.90 -26.27 -48.82
N ALA A 112 26.51 -25.28 -48.00
CA ALA A 112 25.25 -25.28 -47.27
C ALA A 112 24.03 -25.24 -48.22
N ARG A 113 24.19 -24.57 -49.38
CA ARG A 113 23.17 -24.51 -50.41
C ARG A 113 22.99 -25.87 -51.12
N GLU A 114 24.09 -26.59 -51.34
CA GLU A 114 24.03 -27.92 -51.96
C GLU A 114 23.32 -28.91 -51.03
N GLU A 115 23.53 -28.79 -49.74
CA GLU A 115 22.86 -29.56 -48.68
C GLU A 115 21.39 -29.18 -48.53
N ALA A 116 21.05 -27.86 -48.56
CA ALA A 116 19.68 -27.36 -48.50
C ALA A 116 18.87 -27.71 -49.78
N LEU A 117 19.51 -27.74 -50.93
CA LEU A 117 18.86 -28.21 -52.19
C LEU A 117 18.65 -29.72 -52.21
N LYS A 118 19.46 -30.49 -51.46
CA LYS A 118 19.27 -31.95 -51.32
C LYS A 118 18.10 -32.26 -50.37
N SER A 119 17.89 -31.44 -49.39
CA SER A 119 16.79 -31.62 -48.42
C SER A 119 15.47 -30.97 -48.85
N ALA A 120 15.41 -30.23 -49.95
CA ALA A 120 14.29 -29.51 -50.59
C ALA A 120 12.94 -29.51 -49.88
N ASN A 121 12.93 -29.19 -48.58
CA ASN A 121 11.75 -29.06 -47.79
C ASN A 121 11.50 -27.56 -47.55
N LEU A 122 10.56 -26.98 -48.33
CA LEU A 122 10.15 -25.57 -48.17
C LEU A 122 9.61 -25.26 -46.77
N ASP A 123 9.15 -26.29 -46.07
CA ASP A 123 8.62 -26.19 -44.69
C ASP A 123 9.67 -25.73 -43.67
N GLN A 124 10.98 -25.99 -43.93
CA GLN A 124 12.05 -25.48 -43.05
C GLN A 124 12.33 -23.97 -43.22
N LEU A 125 12.09 -23.46 -44.45
CA LEU A 125 12.28 -22.02 -44.76
C LEU A 125 11.09 -21.14 -44.35
N LEU A 126 9.91 -21.74 -44.27
CA LEU A 126 8.65 -21.03 -43.98
C LEU A 126 8.04 -21.40 -42.63
N ASN A 127 8.82 -21.97 -41.72
CA ASN A 127 8.35 -22.23 -40.36
C ASN A 127 8.09 -20.93 -39.59
N MET A 128 7.26 -20.98 -38.57
CA MET A 128 6.85 -19.84 -37.74
C MET A 128 8.04 -19.05 -37.21
N ASN A 129 9.10 -19.70 -36.75
CA ASN A 129 10.28 -19.02 -36.20
C ASN A 129 11.03 -18.22 -37.27
N THR A 130 11.16 -18.74 -38.48
CA THR A 130 11.78 -18.04 -39.59
C THR A 130 10.93 -16.84 -40.05
N LEU A 131 9.62 -17.02 -40.15
CA LEU A 131 8.68 -15.93 -40.43
C LEU A 131 8.75 -14.83 -39.36
N LYS A 132 8.77 -15.20 -38.10
CA LYS A 132 8.94 -14.27 -36.98
C LYS A 132 10.23 -13.46 -37.12
N GLN A 133 11.35 -14.10 -37.39
CA GLN A 133 12.65 -13.44 -37.58
C GLN A 133 12.63 -12.48 -38.76
N LEU A 134 12.08 -12.91 -39.88
CA LEU A 134 11.98 -12.11 -41.12
C LEU A 134 11.09 -10.86 -40.90
N ILE A 135 9.91 -11.05 -40.33
CA ILE A 135 8.96 -9.95 -40.04
C ILE A 135 9.58 -8.97 -39.03
N SER A 136 10.19 -9.47 -37.96
CA SER A 136 10.84 -8.64 -36.94
C SER A 136 12.05 -7.87 -37.51
N ALA A 137 12.85 -8.51 -38.37
CA ALA A 137 14.02 -7.89 -39.00
C ALA A 137 13.66 -6.78 -40.01
N GLN A 138 12.53 -6.95 -40.71
CA GLN A 138 12.03 -5.94 -41.64
C GLN A 138 11.32 -4.77 -40.95
N ASN A 139 10.71 -4.99 -39.81
CA ASN A 139 10.06 -3.96 -39.03
C ASN A 139 11.03 -3.32 -38.06
N PHE A 140 12.07 -2.69 -38.58
CA PHE A 140 13.17 -2.18 -37.78
C PHE A 140 13.55 -0.75 -38.16
N SER A 141 13.69 0.12 -37.17
CA SER A 141 14.09 1.51 -37.41
C SER A 141 14.86 2.04 -36.20
N MET A 142 16.14 2.31 -36.38
CA MET A 142 17.02 2.81 -35.31
C MET A 142 17.92 3.96 -35.74
N PRO A 143 18.26 4.88 -34.82
CA PRO A 143 19.31 5.88 -35.05
C PRO A 143 20.66 5.19 -35.19
N ALA A 144 21.33 5.43 -36.34
CA ALA A 144 22.65 4.86 -36.65
C ALA A 144 23.81 5.75 -36.15
N GLY A 145 23.51 6.99 -35.74
CA GLY A 145 24.53 7.96 -35.29
C GLY A 145 24.29 9.37 -35.78
N TYR A 146 25.30 10.17 -35.70
CA TYR A 146 25.24 11.58 -36.11
C TYR A 146 26.24 11.88 -37.22
N ILE A 147 25.87 12.77 -38.13
CA ILE A 147 26.78 13.35 -39.11
C ILE A 147 26.76 14.86 -38.95
N GLU A 148 27.92 15.49 -39.22
CA GLU A 148 28.03 16.93 -39.27
C GLU A 148 27.66 17.43 -40.66
N GLY A 149 27.09 18.65 -40.73
CA GLY A 149 26.80 19.30 -42.00
C GLY A 149 28.06 19.55 -42.81
N GLY A 150 27.95 19.70 -44.14
CA GLY A 150 29.07 20.03 -45.03
C GLY A 150 29.57 21.48 -44.84
N GLU A 151 30.61 21.86 -45.64
CA GLU A 151 31.21 23.18 -45.56
C GLU A 151 30.15 24.32 -45.64
N GLY A 152 29.94 25.05 -44.50
CA GLY A 152 28.97 26.12 -44.36
C GLY A 152 27.65 25.73 -43.67
N ASP A 153 27.50 24.50 -43.18
CA ASP A 153 26.37 24.05 -42.36
C ASP A 153 26.87 23.54 -41.01
N ASP A 154 26.66 24.33 -39.97
CA ASP A 154 27.06 24.01 -38.61
C ASP A 154 26.06 23.04 -37.91
N ASN A 155 25.09 22.49 -38.64
CA ASN A 155 24.09 21.61 -38.08
C ASN A 155 24.60 20.17 -37.95
N ARG A 156 24.19 19.50 -36.86
CA ARG A 156 24.42 18.07 -36.65
C ARG A 156 23.13 17.29 -36.93
N TYR A 157 23.22 16.34 -37.83
CA TYR A 157 22.07 15.51 -38.24
C TYR A 157 22.10 14.12 -37.64
N ILE A 158 20.95 13.65 -37.13
CA ILE A 158 20.78 12.25 -36.71
C ILE A 158 20.48 11.41 -37.95
N VAL A 159 21.28 10.39 -38.15
CA VAL A 159 21.01 9.38 -39.18
C VAL A 159 20.17 8.25 -38.60
N LYS A 160 18.99 8.05 -39.16
CA LYS A 160 18.10 6.96 -38.81
C LYS A 160 18.04 5.98 -39.97
N VAL A 161 18.22 4.71 -39.70
CA VAL A 161 18.22 3.63 -40.69
C VAL A 161 17.05 2.69 -40.45
N GLY A 162 16.37 2.31 -41.51
CA GLY A 162 15.21 1.44 -41.50
C GLY A 162 13.89 2.20 -41.40
N ASP A 163 12.83 1.47 -41.56
CA ASP A 163 11.45 1.90 -41.51
C ASP A 163 10.60 0.84 -40.80
N THR A 164 9.42 1.21 -40.35
CA THR A 164 8.47 0.30 -39.71
C THR A 164 7.22 0.19 -40.56
N PHE A 165 6.58 -0.97 -40.52
CA PHE A 165 5.32 -1.16 -41.26
C PHE A 165 4.27 -0.19 -40.70
N ASP A 166 3.57 0.49 -41.58
CA ASP A 166 2.53 1.48 -41.31
C ASP A 166 1.10 0.99 -41.54
N SER A 167 0.97 -0.18 -42.16
CA SER A 167 -0.32 -0.78 -42.52
C SER A 167 -0.23 -2.29 -42.71
N ALA A 168 -1.36 -2.99 -42.56
CA ALA A 168 -1.46 -4.41 -42.82
C ALA A 168 -1.16 -4.74 -44.32
N ASP A 169 -1.49 -3.81 -45.22
CA ASP A 169 -1.22 -4.01 -46.66
C ASP A 169 0.29 -3.95 -46.97
N THR A 170 1.04 -3.10 -46.26
CA THR A 170 2.49 -3.07 -46.35
C THR A 170 3.10 -4.37 -45.87
N LEU A 171 2.58 -4.90 -44.75
CA LEU A 171 3.00 -6.20 -44.22
C LEU A 171 2.65 -7.36 -45.20
N LYS A 172 1.44 -7.39 -45.76
CA LYS A 172 1.02 -8.39 -46.77
C LYS A 172 1.94 -8.42 -47.99
N SER A 173 2.38 -7.26 -48.41
CA SER A 173 3.24 -7.11 -49.63
C SER A 173 4.71 -7.40 -49.37
N MET A 174 5.10 -7.70 -48.13
CA MET A 174 6.48 -8.02 -47.78
C MET A 174 6.98 -9.23 -48.56
N VAL A 175 8.16 -9.08 -49.20
CA VAL A 175 8.81 -10.18 -49.90
C VAL A 175 9.58 -11.05 -48.91
N LEU A 176 9.26 -12.31 -48.82
CA LEU A 176 9.93 -13.32 -48.01
C LEU A 176 11.21 -13.85 -48.68
N CYS A 177 11.07 -14.25 -49.94
CA CYS A 177 12.18 -14.73 -50.76
C CYS A 177 11.86 -14.51 -52.24
N SER A 178 12.89 -14.56 -53.10
CA SER A 178 12.73 -14.58 -54.56
C SER A 178 13.21 -15.92 -55.11
N ILE A 179 12.35 -16.62 -55.85
CA ILE A 179 12.66 -17.94 -56.42
C ILE A 179 12.75 -17.78 -57.91
N ASP A 180 13.90 -18.19 -58.49
CA ASP A 180 14.14 -18.07 -59.91
C ASP A 180 13.14 -18.93 -60.70
N GLY A 181 12.46 -18.33 -61.66
CA GLY A 181 11.39 -18.98 -62.45
C GLY A 181 9.97 -18.90 -61.85
N ILE A 182 9.81 -18.53 -60.56
CA ILE A 182 8.51 -18.33 -59.85
C ILE A 182 8.29 -16.84 -59.59
N GLY A 183 9.36 -16.11 -59.23
CA GLY A 183 9.32 -14.72 -58.85
C GLY A 183 9.37 -14.50 -57.33
N ASP A 184 8.92 -13.34 -56.89
CA ASP A 184 8.91 -12.98 -55.48
C ASP A 184 7.78 -13.67 -54.77
N VAL A 185 8.10 -14.40 -53.70
CA VAL A 185 7.14 -14.96 -52.73
C VAL A 185 6.89 -13.92 -51.67
N ARG A 186 5.66 -13.50 -51.51
CA ARG A 186 5.22 -12.50 -50.56
C ARG A 186 4.56 -13.16 -49.35
N LEU A 187 4.46 -12.44 -48.26
CA LEU A 187 3.77 -12.92 -47.06
C LEU A 187 2.32 -13.32 -47.39
N SER A 188 1.64 -12.57 -48.27
CA SER A 188 0.28 -12.88 -48.73
C SER A 188 0.15 -14.18 -49.51
N ASP A 189 1.26 -14.78 -49.96
CA ASP A 189 1.22 -16.00 -50.72
C ASP A 189 1.29 -17.26 -49.84
N VAL A 190 1.71 -17.09 -48.55
CA VAL A 190 1.92 -18.15 -47.56
C VAL A 190 1.10 -17.97 -46.32
N ALA A 191 0.54 -16.80 -46.08
CA ALA A 191 -0.23 -16.50 -44.89
C ALA A 191 -1.38 -15.54 -45.18
N ASP A 192 -2.48 -15.71 -44.46
CA ASP A 192 -3.56 -14.75 -44.38
C ASP A 192 -3.21 -13.71 -43.32
N VAL A 193 -3.21 -12.44 -43.68
CA VAL A 193 -2.96 -11.33 -42.76
C VAL A 193 -4.26 -10.56 -42.54
N GLU A 194 -4.76 -10.59 -41.34
CA GLU A 194 -6.00 -9.94 -40.98
C GLU A 194 -5.79 -9.10 -39.73
N ILE A 195 -6.49 -7.98 -39.65
CA ILE A 195 -6.65 -7.26 -38.40
C ILE A 195 -7.88 -7.83 -37.74
N THR A 196 -7.69 -8.52 -36.63
CA THR A 196 -8.79 -9.08 -35.84
C THR A 196 -9.12 -8.15 -34.68
N ASP A 197 -10.38 -8.10 -34.33
CA ASP A 197 -10.87 -7.51 -33.11
C ASP A 197 -10.87 -8.61 -32.03
N ASN A 198 -10.08 -8.42 -30.96
CA ASN A 198 -10.07 -9.34 -29.84
C ASN A 198 -11.12 -9.00 -28.77
N ALA A 199 -12.08 -8.15 -29.09
CA ALA A 199 -13.16 -7.78 -28.17
C ALA A 199 -14.02 -8.99 -27.77
N ASP A 200 -14.10 -10.00 -28.62
CA ASP A 200 -14.81 -11.25 -28.33
C ASP A 200 -13.95 -12.26 -27.53
N ASP A 201 -12.66 -11.99 -27.35
CA ASP A 201 -11.75 -12.85 -26.58
C ASP A 201 -11.69 -12.46 -25.09
N SER A 202 -12.24 -11.31 -24.73
CA SER A 202 -12.31 -10.85 -23.36
C SER A 202 -13.76 -10.52 -23.00
N TYR A 203 -14.10 -10.78 -21.73
CA TYR A 203 -15.40 -10.42 -21.19
C TYR A 203 -15.28 -9.06 -20.50
N ALA A 204 -16.10 -8.10 -20.88
CA ALA A 204 -16.26 -6.83 -20.17
C ALA A 204 -17.68 -6.33 -20.34
N LYS A 205 -18.42 -6.24 -19.25
CA LYS A 205 -19.81 -5.77 -19.23
C LYS A 205 -20.07 -4.85 -18.03
N VAL A 206 -20.99 -3.93 -18.21
CA VAL A 206 -21.53 -3.07 -17.13
C VAL A 206 -23.05 -3.11 -17.23
N ASP A 207 -23.70 -3.52 -16.15
CA ASP A 207 -25.17 -3.65 -16.07
C ASP A 207 -25.77 -4.41 -17.27
N GLY A 208 -25.13 -5.53 -17.64
CA GLY A 208 -25.53 -6.38 -18.76
C GLY A 208 -25.15 -5.88 -20.15
N ASN A 209 -24.62 -4.66 -20.28
CA ASN A 209 -24.20 -4.10 -21.56
C ASN A 209 -22.71 -4.32 -21.81
N ARG A 210 -22.33 -4.64 -23.06
CA ARG A 210 -20.90 -4.68 -23.44
C ARG A 210 -20.23 -3.35 -23.15
N ALA A 211 -19.07 -3.38 -22.55
CA ALA A 211 -18.33 -2.20 -22.13
C ALA A 211 -16.84 -2.29 -22.47
N VAL A 212 -16.18 -1.15 -22.44
CA VAL A 212 -14.71 -1.04 -22.48
C VAL A 212 -14.25 -0.47 -21.16
N LEU A 213 -13.36 -1.18 -20.47
CA LEU A 213 -12.79 -0.71 -19.22
C LEU A 213 -11.61 0.21 -19.52
N LEU A 214 -11.65 1.42 -18.99
CA LEU A 214 -10.56 2.40 -19.06
C LEU A 214 -9.93 2.54 -17.69
N SER A 215 -8.67 2.17 -17.56
CA SER A 215 -7.88 2.38 -16.35
C SER A 215 -7.02 3.63 -16.51
N ILE A 216 -7.24 4.62 -15.64
CA ILE A 216 -6.51 5.89 -15.65
C ILE A 216 -5.52 5.92 -14.50
N TYR A 217 -4.24 5.99 -14.80
CA TYR A 217 -3.16 6.03 -13.82
C TYR A 217 -2.61 7.44 -13.67
N LYS A 218 -2.33 7.83 -12.42
CA LYS A 218 -1.63 9.09 -12.16
C LYS A 218 -0.12 8.94 -12.32
N SER A 219 0.58 10.00 -12.70
CA SER A 219 2.04 10.05 -12.57
C SER A 219 2.45 10.07 -11.09
N SER A 220 3.69 9.66 -10.79
CA SER A 220 4.20 9.56 -9.40
C SER A 220 4.11 10.88 -8.63
N THR A 221 4.20 12.02 -9.30
CA THR A 221 4.17 13.37 -8.71
C THR A 221 2.79 14.00 -8.66
N ALA A 222 1.79 13.42 -9.35
CA ALA A 222 0.44 13.97 -9.42
C ALA A 222 -0.40 13.59 -8.19
N SER A 223 -1.32 14.49 -7.81
CA SER A 223 -2.32 14.22 -6.78
C SER A 223 -3.44 13.35 -7.31
N THR A 224 -3.74 12.22 -6.66
CA THR A 224 -4.84 11.32 -7.02
C THR A 224 -6.17 12.07 -7.12
N SER A 225 -6.49 12.89 -6.13
CA SER A 225 -7.76 13.66 -6.12
C SER A 225 -7.84 14.69 -7.25
N ALA A 226 -6.71 15.30 -7.66
CA ALA A 226 -6.68 16.25 -8.76
C ALA A 226 -6.86 15.56 -10.11
N VAL A 227 -6.18 14.41 -10.33
CA VAL A 227 -6.32 13.61 -11.56
C VAL A 227 -7.74 13.06 -11.67
N SER A 228 -8.29 12.47 -10.60
CA SER A 228 -9.66 11.99 -10.53
C SER A 228 -10.67 13.10 -10.91
N SER A 229 -10.55 14.27 -10.30
CA SER A 229 -11.46 15.39 -10.59
C SER A 229 -11.34 15.87 -12.03
N ALA A 230 -10.14 15.91 -12.60
CA ALA A 230 -9.90 16.29 -13.98
C ALA A 230 -10.47 15.24 -14.95
N SER A 231 -10.28 13.96 -14.65
CA SER A 231 -10.80 12.83 -15.43
C SER A 231 -12.33 12.81 -15.43
N THR A 232 -12.95 12.97 -14.27
CA THR A 232 -14.43 13.04 -14.14
C THR A 232 -14.99 14.23 -14.92
N ALA A 233 -14.35 15.39 -14.85
CA ALA A 233 -14.77 16.57 -15.62
C ALA A 233 -14.62 16.37 -17.15
N ALA A 234 -13.55 15.69 -17.58
CA ALA A 234 -13.34 15.34 -18.98
C ALA A 234 -14.39 14.33 -19.47
N MET A 235 -14.69 13.29 -18.66
CA MET A 235 -15.74 12.31 -18.95
C MET A 235 -17.11 12.99 -19.12
N GLN A 236 -17.47 13.90 -18.21
CA GLN A 236 -18.71 14.65 -18.31
C GLN A 236 -18.77 15.49 -19.59
N THR A 237 -17.66 16.15 -19.94
CA THR A 237 -17.59 16.94 -21.18
C THR A 237 -17.73 16.08 -22.43
N LEU A 238 -17.19 14.85 -22.40
CA LEU A 238 -17.32 13.90 -23.50
C LEU A 238 -18.75 13.39 -23.64
N MET A 239 -19.42 13.06 -22.53
CA MET A 239 -20.83 12.65 -22.53
C MET A 239 -21.75 13.76 -23.02
N ASP A 240 -21.50 15.01 -22.58
CA ASP A 240 -22.29 16.17 -23.03
C ASP A 240 -22.09 16.47 -24.53
N GLY A 241 -20.96 16.07 -25.10
CA GLY A 241 -20.62 16.30 -26.51
C GLY A 241 -20.99 15.18 -27.48
N LYS A 242 -21.41 14.00 -26.98
CA LYS A 242 -21.66 12.81 -27.81
C LYS A 242 -22.90 12.06 -27.34
N ASP A 243 -23.97 12.15 -28.16
CA ASP A 243 -25.19 11.37 -27.90
C ASP A 243 -24.91 9.86 -28.00
N GLY A 244 -25.38 9.10 -26.99
CA GLY A 244 -25.25 7.66 -26.94
C GLY A 244 -23.94 7.16 -26.29
N LEU A 245 -23.04 8.04 -25.85
CA LEU A 245 -21.89 7.68 -25.06
C LEU A 245 -22.24 7.67 -23.57
N HIS A 246 -22.12 6.51 -22.93
CA HIS A 246 -22.29 6.34 -21.49
C HIS A 246 -20.95 5.99 -20.85
N LEU A 247 -20.49 6.81 -19.92
CA LEU A 247 -19.29 6.59 -19.13
C LEU A 247 -19.68 6.46 -17.66
N THR A 248 -19.43 5.31 -17.08
CA THR A 248 -19.71 5.03 -15.66
C THR A 248 -18.43 4.83 -14.92
N THR A 249 -18.27 5.50 -13.78
CA THR A 249 -17.11 5.30 -12.90
C THR A 249 -17.42 4.09 -12.02
N ILE A 250 -16.66 3.01 -12.21
CA ILE A 250 -16.78 1.81 -11.40
C ILE A 250 -15.93 1.95 -10.15
N MET A 251 -14.73 2.55 -10.27
CA MET A 251 -13.78 2.73 -9.18
C MET A 251 -13.09 4.09 -9.29
N ASP A 252 -13.11 4.90 -8.22
CA ASP A 252 -12.41 6.18 -8.15
C ASP A 252 -11.75 6.40 -6.79
N GLN A 253 -10.44 6.25 -6.74
CA GLN A 253 -9.66 6.54 -5.52
C GLN A 253 -9.80 7.99 -5.06
N GLY A 254 -10.00 8.92 -5.97
CA GLY A 254 -10.16 10.33 -5.63
C GLY A 254 -11.49 10.62 -4.93
N ASP A 255 -12.57 9.93 -5.27
CA ASP A 255 -13.85 10.03 -4.56
C ASP A 255 -13.71 9.53 -3.13
N TYR A 256 -13.03 8.42 -2.96
CA TYR A 256 -12.72 7.85 -1.65
C TYR A 256 -11.93 8.83 -0.77
N ILE A 257 -10.86 9.42 -1.33
CA ILE A 257 -10.06 10.43 -0.63
C ILE A 257 -10.93 11.65 -0.28
N ARG A 258 -11.77 12.13 -1.20
CA ARG A 258 -12.68 13.27 -0.95
C ARG A 258 -13.69 12.97 0.14
N MET A 259 -14.25 11.75 0.15
CA MET A 259 -15.19 11.32 1.18
C MET A 259 -14.54 11.32 2.56
N ILE A 260 -13.37 10.72 2.69
CA ILE A 260 -12.61 10.67 3.94
C ILE A 260 -12.25 12.08 4.43
N VAL A 261 -11.68 12.91 3.56
CA VAL A 261 -11.30 14.30 3.91
C VAL A 261 -12.53 15.09 4.38
N LYS A 262 -13.66 14.95 3.69
CA LYS A 262 -14.93 15.61 4.06
C LYS A 262 -15.45 15.10 5.40
N SER A 263 -15.42 13.79 5.63
CA SER A 263 -15.84 13.16 6.88
C SER A 263 -15.00 13.65 8.07
N VAL A 264 -13.68 13.55 7.94
CA VAL A 264 -12.78 14.00 9.00
C VAL A 264 -12.93 15.50 9.27
N LEU A 265 -13.07 16.33 8.24
CA LEU A 265 -13.28 17.76 8.37
C LEU A 265 -14.63 18.07 9.06
N SER A 266 -15.69 17.32 8.76
CA SER A 266 -16.98 17.42 9.44
C SER A 266 -16.86 17.08 10.93
N ASN A 267 -16.24 15.93 11.24
CA ASN A 267 -15.99 15.48 12.60
C ASN A 267 -15.15 16.49 13.39
N LEU A 268 -14.16 17.10 12.75
CA LEU A 268 -13.31 18.15 13.31
C LEU A 268 -14.13 19.39 13.68
N VAL A 269 -15.02 19.86 12.80
CA VAL A 269 -15.89 21.03 13.05
C VAL A 269 -16.92 20.70 14.13
N GLU A 270 -17.58 19.56 14.05
CA GLU A 270 -18.57 19.11 15.04
C GLU A 270 -17.96 18.95 16.42
N GLY A 271 -16.79 18.30 16.51
CA GLY A 271 -16.02 18.15 17.74
C GLY A 271 -15.64 19.49 18.36
N ALA A 272 -15.21 20.45 17.53
CA ALA A 272 -14.91 21.81 17.99
C ALA A 272 -16.16 22.53 18.52
N VAL A 273 -17.29 22.40 17.85
CA VAL A 273 -18.56 22.99 18.28
C VAL A 273 -19.01 22.39 19.62
N LEU A 274 -18.94 21.06 19.77
CA LEU A 274 -19.28 20.39 21.03
C LEU A 274 -18.35 20.80 22.17
N ALA A 275 -17.04 20.91 21.91
CA ALA A 275 -16.07 21.40 22.90
C ALA A 275 -16.41 22.83 23.36
N ILE A 276 -16.73 23.73 22.44
CA ILE A 276 -17.15 25.10 22.74
C ILE A 276 -18.44 25.11 23.58
N LEU A 277 -19.39 24.24 23.28
CA LEU A 277 -20.66 24.11 24.02
C LEU A 277 -20.40 23.67 25.47
N VAL A 278 -19.53 22.68 25.68
CA VAL A 278 -19.12 22.24 27.02
C VAL A 278 -18.50 23.40 27.81
N LEU A 279 -17.54 24.11 27.15
CA LEU A 279 -16.91 25.26 27.80
C LEU A 279 -17.91 26.36 28.19
N ALA A 280 -18.87 26.65 27.31
CA ALA A 280 -19.94 27.61 27.59
C ALA A 280 -20.81 27.15 28.76
N LEU A 281 -21.11 25.84 28.87
CA LEU A 281 -21.88 25.27 29.98
C LEU A 281 -21.13 25.41 31.35
N PHE A 282 -19.83 25.11 31.35
CA PHE A 282 -19.04 25.16 32.59
C PHE A 282 -18.68 26.59 33.00
N LEU A 283 -18.27 27.43 32.05
CA LEU A 283 -17.87 28.81 32.34
C LEU A 283 -19.07 29.75 32.52
N LYS A 284 -20.23 29.44 31.92
CA LYS A 284 -21.44 30.24 31.89
C LYS A 284 -21.21 31.74 31.53
N ASP A 285 -20.07 32.01 30.92
CA ASP A 285 -19.69 33.32 30.40
C ASP A 285 -19.15 33.15 28.99
N LEU A 286 -19.76 33.82 28.02
CA LEU A 286 -19.36 33.70 26.61
C LEU A 286 -18.00 34.34 26.32
N ARG A 287 -17.51 35.22 27.18
CA ARG A 287 -16.24 35.93 26.96
C ARG A 287 -15.02 35.03 27.06
N PRO A 288 -14.79 34.31 28.16
CA PRO A 288 -13.69 33.33 28.23
C PRO A 288 -13.89 32.21 27.24
N THR A 289 -15.12 31.77 26.98
CA THR A 289 -15.43 30.75 25.96
C THR A 289 -14.99 31.21 24.58
N LEU A 290 -15.23 32.46 24.18
CA LEU A 290 -14.81 33.01 22.89
C LEU A 290 -13.28 33.02 22.73
N VAL A 291 -12.54 33.36 23.81
CA VAL A 291 -11.07 33.34 23.79
C VAL A 291 -10.55 31.94 23.46
N VAL A 292 -11.11 30.91 24.10
CA VAL A 292 -10.73 29.51 23.81
C VAL A 292 -11.23 29.06 22.44
N ALA A 293 -12.43 29.46 22.03
CA ALA A 293 -12.99 29.15 20.70
C ALA A 293 -12.10 29.68 19.57
N ILE A 294 -11.47 30.84 19.72
CA ILE A 294 -10.54 31.42 18.74
C ILE A 294 -9.19 30.69 18.76
N SER A 295 -8.75 30.21 19.93
CA SER A 295 -7.46 29.52 20.04
C SER A 295 -7.42 28.20 19.24
N MET A 296 -8.55 27.49 19.11
CA MET A 296 -8.63 26.22 18.38
C MET A 296 -8.25 26.35 16.90
N PRO A 297 -8.97 27.14 16.07
CA PRO A 297 -8.66 27.24 14.66
C PRO A 297 -7.26 27.83 14.42
N LEU A 298 -6.78 28.71 15.31
CA LEU A 298 -5.45 29.24 15.20
C LEU A 298 -4.37 28.17 15.43
N SER A 299 -4.57 27.28 16.39
CA SER A 299 -3.66 26.16 16.64
C SER A 299 -3.69 25.13 15.50
N VAL A 300 -4.86 24.82 14.95
CA VAL A 300 -5.01 23.94 13.79
C VAL A 300 -4.32 24.53 12.56
N LEU A 301 -4.54 25.82 12.29
CA LEU A 301 -3.89 26.50 11.16
C LEU A 301 -2.36 26.47 11.29
N PHE A 302 -1.84 26.70 12.50
CA PHE A 302 -0.40 26.62 12.75
C PHE A 302 0.13 25.19 12.53
N ALA A 303 -0.61 24.16 12.98
CA ALA A 303 -0.24 22.78 12.75
C ALA A 303 -0.20 22.44 11.24
N ILE A 304 -1.19 22.88 10.47
CA ILE A 304 -1.23 22.70 9.01
C ILE A 304 -0.03 23.38 8.32
N VAL A 305 0.33 24.59 8.77
CA VAL A 305 1.51 25.28 8.25
C VAL A 305 2.80 24.49 8.54
N MET A 306 2.91 23.91 9.73
CA MET A 306 4.06 23.06 10.06
C MET A 306 4.10 21.78 9.24
N MET A 307 2.95 21.14 9.01
CA MET A 307 2.83 19.99 8.12
C MET A 307 3.32 20.34 6.70
N TYR A 308 2.91 21.48 6.18
CA TYR A 308 3.36 21.94 4.85
C TYR A 308 4.90 22.09 4.76
N PHE A 309 5.53 22.69 5.77
CA PHE A 309 6.99 22.86 5.77
C PHE A 309 7.76 21.54 5.97
N THR A 310 7.15 20.54 6.58
CA THR A 310 7.77 19.23 6.81
C THR A 310 7.45 18.21 5.70
N GLY A 311 6.62 18.57 4.72
CA GLY A 311 6.24 17.70 3.60
C GLY A 311 5.24 16.60 3.98
N ILE A 312 4.56 16.72 5.12
CA ILE A 312 3.52 15.78 5.53
C ILE A 312 2.28 16.01 4.67
N THR A 313 1.80 14.96 4.03
CA THR A 313 0.59 15.00 3.20
C THR A 313 -0.69 14.88 4.02
N PHE A 314 -1.80 15.38 3.46
CA PHE A 314 -3.12 15.10 4.01
C PHE A 314 -3.53 13.67 3.63
N ASN A 315 -3.37 12.76 4.54
CA ASN A 315 -3.83 11.38 4.45
C ASN A 315 -4.79 11.07 5.61
N ILE A 316 -5.39 9.87 5.60
CA ILE A 316 -6.35 9.43 6.62
C ILE A 316 -5.77 9.56 8.02
N LEU A 317 -4.51 9.14 8.19
CA LEU A 317 -3.85 9.09 9.49
C LEU A 317 -3.45 10.47 9.99
N SER A 318 -2.90 11.34 9.12
CA SER A 318 -2.55 12.72 9.48
C SER A 318 -3.79 13.54 9.82
N LEU A 319 -4.88 13.38 9.07
CA LEU A 319 -6.15 14.04 9.34
C LEU A 319 -6.83 13.51 10.62
N SER A 320 -6.78 12.19 10.85
CA SER A 320 -7.25 11.58 12.11
C SER A 320 -6.44 12.08 13.31
N GLY A 321 -5.11 12.23 13.14
CA GLY A 321 -4.24 12.86 14.13
C GLY A 321 -4.63 14.32 14.41
N LEU A 322 -5.00 15.08 13.38
CA LEU A 322 -5.48 16.45 13.54
C LEU A 322 -6.82 16.51 14.28
N ALA A 323 -7.75 15.62 13.93
CA ALA A 323 -9.07 15.53 14.59
C ALA A 323 -8.94 15.13 16.06
N LEU A 324 -8.09 14.13 16.35
CA LEU A 324 -7.72 13.76 17.73
C LEU A 324 -7.07 14.95 18.45
N GLY A 325 -6.17 15.66 17.76
CA GLY A 325 -5.50 16.85 18.26
C GLY A 325 -6.49 17.90 18.76
N ILE A 326 -7.61 18.15 18.09
CA ILE A 326 -8.60 19.16 18.51
C ILE A 326 -9.10 18.91 19.93
N GLY A 327 -9.40 17.68 20.31
CA GLY A 327 -9.80 17.35 21.68
C GLY A 327 -8.73 17.74 22.71
N MET A 328 -7.46 17.65 22.35
CA MET A 328 -6.32 17.96 23.21
C MET A 328 -5.87 19.43 23.11
N LEU A 329 -6.11 20.09 21.95
CA LEU A 329 -5.71 21.50 21.73
C LEU A 329 -6.37 22.46 22.69
N VAL A 330 -7.57 22.17 23.13
CA VAL A 330 -8.37 22.97 24.02
C VAL A 330 -7.80 22.98 25.43
N ASP A 331 -7.18 21.88 25.86
CA ASP A 331 -6.76 21.61 27.23
C ASP A 331 -5.83 22.71 27.78
N ASN A 332 -4.77 23.04 27.09
CA ASN A 332 -3.83 24.08 27.49
C ASN A 332 -4.50 25.46 27.63
N SER A 333 -5.34 25.81 26.66
CA SER A 333 -6.05 27.09 26.64
C SER A 333 -7.08 27.20 27.77
N VAL A 334 -7.75 26.09 28.10
CA VAL A 334 -8.73 26.01 29.20
C VAL A 334 -8.07 26.21 30.53
N VAL A 335 -6.94 25.54 30.80
CA VAL A 335 -6.22 25.68 32.06
C VAL A 335 -5.73 27.12 32.29
N VAL A 336 -5.21 27.77 31.23
CA VAL A 336 -4.76 29.18 31.32
C VAL A 336 -5.93 30.12 31.58
N ILE A 337 -7.01 30.03 30.80
CA ILE A 337 -8.15 30.92 30.89
C ILE A 337 -8.90 30.74 32.22
N GLU A 338 -9.00 29.51 32.70
CA GLU A 338 -9.63 29.22 34.01
C GLU A 338 -8.84 29.79 35.16
N ASN A 339 -7.50 29.69 35.12
CA ASN A 339 -6.66 30.28 36.15
C ASN A 339 -6.72 31.83 36.13
N ILE A 340 -6.72 32.45 34.95
CA ILE A 340 -6.94 33.87 34.78
C ILE A 340 -8.32 34.28 35.35
N TYR A 341 -9.35 33.51 35.02
CA TYR A 341 -10.70 33.75 35.47
C TYR A 341 -10.82 33.64 37.00
N ARG A 342 -10.15 32.65 37.60
CA ARG A 342 -10.07 32.48 39.07
C ARG A 342 -9.43 33.67 39.77
N LEU A 343 -8.28 34.15 39.23
CA LEU A 343 -7.63 35.34 39.79
C LEU A 343 -8.48 36.62 39.64
N ARG A 344 -9.19 36.74 38.51
CA ARG A 344 -10.17 37.79 38.27
C ARG A 344 -11.31 37.76 39.34
N GLY A 345 -11.83 36.57 39.67
CA GLY A 345 -12.85 36.38 40.69
C GLY A 345 -12.42 36.85 42.08
N ARG A 346 -11.12 36.86 42.32
CA ARG A 346 -10.52 37.40 43.57
C ARG A 346 -10.19 38.89 43.49
N GLY A 347 -10.61 39.61 42.46
CA GLY A 347 -10.46 41.05 42.33
C GLY A 347 -9.15 41.54 41.69
N VAL A 348 -8.27 40.61 41.22
CA VAL A 348 -7.02 41.01 40.53
C VAL A 348 -7.36 41.70 39.22
N PRO A 349 -6.76 42.84 38.82
CA PRO A 349 -7.00 43.51 37.53
C PRO A 349 -6.71 42.62 36.33
N ALA A 350 -7.51 42.70 35.26
CA ALA A 350 -7.41 41.78 34.11
C ALA A 350 -6.01 41.69 33.49
N PRO A 351 -5.26 42.75 33.22
CA PRO A 351 -3.91 42.63 32.66
C PRO A 351 -2.95 41.87 33.59
N ARG A 352 -3.01 42.18 34.92
CA ARG A 352 -2.17 41.50 35.91
C ARG A 352 -2.60 40.05 36.11
N ALA A 353 -3.90 39.75 36.17
CA ALA A 353 -4.44 38.38 36.23
C ALA A 353 -4.03 37.54 35.01
N SER A 354 -3.99 38.14 33.83
CA SER A 354 -3.58 37.44 32.62
C SER A 354 -2.11 37.06 32.61
N VAL A 355 -1.22 37.97 33.01
CA VAL A 355 0.22 37.70 33.07
C VAL A 355 0.56 36.71 34.17
N GLN A 356 0.11 36.99 35.40
CA GLN A 356 0.41 36.16 36.57
C GLN A 356 -0.31 34.80 36.50
N GLY A 357 -1.55 34.80 36.03
CA GLY A 357 -2.33 33.57 35.88
C GLY A 357 -1.73 32.64 34.83
N ALA A 358 -1.23 33.16 33.72
CA ALA A 358 -0.51 32.36 32.74
C ALA A 358 0.84 31.86 33.30
N ARG A 359 1.60 32.72 33.96
CA ARG A 359 2.90 32.39 34.58
C ARG A 359 2.77 31.30 35.64
N GLN A 360 1.76 31.36 36.49
CA GLN A 360 1.50 30.39 37.56
C GLN A 360 1.29 28.95 37.05
N VAL A 361 0.71 28.78 35.85
CA VAL A 361 0.41 27.47 35.29
C VAL A 361 1.35 27.08 34.12
N SER A 362 2.24 27.97 33.68
CA SER A 362 3.10 27.76 32.51
C SER A 362 4.00 26.53 32.65
N GLY A 363 4.65 26.36 33.82
CA GLY A 363 5.52 25.20 34.07
C GLY A 363 4.77 23.87 33.99
N SER A 364 3.59 23.80 34.59
CA SER A 364 2.74 22.59 34.53
C SER A 364 2.25 22.30 33.08
N ILE A 365 1.83 23.33 32.34
CA ILE A 365 1.36 23.20 30.97
C ILE A 365 2.49 22.81 30.00
N ILE A 366 3.68 23.40 30.11
CA ILE A 366 4.84 23.06 29.31
C ILE A 366 5.21 21.58 29.52
N SER A 367 5.25 21.17 30.78
CA SER A 367 5.60 19.78 31.13
C SER A 367 4.56 18.78 30.65
N SER A 368 3.27 19.08 30.84
CA SER A 368 2.19 18.22 30.40
C SER A 368 2.17 18.09 28.86
N THR A 369 2.41 19.18 28.13
CA THR A 369 2.53 19.12 26.67
C THR A 369 3.76 18.34 26.25
N LEU A 370 4.90 18.56 26.95
CA LEU A 370 6.13 17.81 26.64
C LEU A 370 5.99 16.31 26.94
N THR A 371 5.33 15.94 28.04
CA THR A 371 5.06 14.52 28.34
C THR A 371 4.18 13.89 27.27
N THR A 372 3.17 14.58 26.77
CA THR A 372 2.31 14.07 25.70
C THR A 372 3.09 13.93 24.39
N ILE A 373 3.94 14.90 24.04
CA ILE A 373 4.83 14.82 22.86
C ILE A 373 5.81 13.63 22.98
N CYS A 374 6.38 13.40 24.16
CA CYS A 374 7.31 12.31 24.40
C CYS A 374 6.68 10.92 24.24
N VAL A 375 5.37 10.81 24.32
CA VAL A 375 4.66 9.56 24.01
C VAL A 375 4.72 9.23 22.52
N PHE A 376 4.70 10.25 21.67
CA PHE A 376 4.76 10.05 20.20
C PHE A 376 6.19 9.94 19.67
N LEU A 377 7.20 10.35 20.42
CA LEU A 377 8.60 10.30 19.99
C LEU A 377 9.09 8.90 19.61
N PRO A 378 8.74 7.83 20.34
CA PRO A 378 9.15 6.46 19.97
C PRO A 378 8.67 6.00 18.60
N MET A 379 7.54 6.53 18.10
CA MET A 379 6.99 6.16 16.77
C MET A 379 7.95 6.51 15.63
N ILE A 380 8.75 7.55 15.78
CA ILE A 380 9.74 7.96 14.78
C ILE A 380 10.86 6.91 14.65
N PHE A 381 11.09 6.13 15.70
CA PHE A 381 12.10 5.07 15.74
C PHE A 381 11.56 3.68 15.39
N SER A 382 10.26 3.54 15.09
CA SER A 382 9.69 2.28 14.61
C SER A 382 10.22 1.91 13.22
N THR A 383 10.05 0.68 12.81
CA THR A 383 10.50 0.12 11.53
C THR A 383 9.33 -0.47 10.75
N GLY A 384 9.53 -0.74 9.47
CA GLY A 384 8.53 -1.38 8.62
C GLY A 384 7.23 -0.58 8.46
N MET A 385 6.14 -1.27 8.22
CA MET A 385 4.81 -0.72 7.97
C MET A 385 4.30 0.17 9.12
N VAL A 386 4.59 -0.19 10.38
CA VAL A 386 4.21 0.58 11.57
C VAL A 386 4.77 1.99 11.54
N ARG A 387 6.02 2.17 11.08
CA ARG A 387 6.63 3.49 10.93
C ARG A 387 5.89 4.33 9.90
N GLU A 388 5.62 3.78 8.71
CA GLU A 388 4.98 4.50 7.62
C GLU A 388 3.57 4.95 8.00
N LEU A 389 2.81 4.07 8.65
CA LEU A 389 1.46 4.39 9.08
C LEU A 389 1.42 5.42 10.22
N LEU A 390 2.29 5.30 11.23
CA LEU A 390 2.14 6.06 12.47
C LEU A 390 2.94 7.37 12.51
N THR A 391 3.98 7.53 11.71
CA THR A 391 4.88 8.70 11.78
C THR A 391 4.16 9.99 11.43
N ASP A 392 3.39 10.02 10.35
CA ASP A 392 2.66 11.22 9.90
C ASP A 392 1.65 11.68 10.95
N MET A 393 0.95 10.73 11.57
CA MET A 393 0.00 11.01 12.62
C MET A 393 0.70 11.54 13.89
N ALA A 394 1.79 10.90 14.31
CA ALA A 394 2.57 11.30 15.48
C ALA A 394 3.11 12.74 15.34
N LEU A 395 3.65 13.06 14.17
CA LEU A 395 4.15 14.41 13.86
C LEU A 395 3.02 15.43 13.80
N THR A 396 1.88 15.08 13.21
CA THR A 396 0.71 15.97 13.15
C THR A 396 0.17 16.31 14.53
N ILE A 397 0.05 15.32 15.41
CA ILE A 397 -0.36 15.53 16.81
C ILE A 397 0.69 16.38 17.54
N THR A 398 1.97 16.09 17.35
CA THR A 398 3.07 16.85 17.96
C THR A 398 3.03 18.32 17.55
N PHE A 399 2.85 18.63 16.26
CA PHE A 399 2.73 20.01 15.79
C PHE A 399 1.48 20.69 16.32
N SER A 400 0.36 19.97 16.41
CA SER A 400 -0.87 20.47 16.99
C SER A 400 -0.69 20.86 18.47
N LEU A 401 -0.04 20.00 19.25
CA LEU A 401 0.23 20.24 20.67
C LEU A 401 1.21 21.41 20.88
N LEU A 402 2.27 21.51 20.09
CA LEU A 402 3.19 22.65 20.11
C LEU A 402 2.47 23.95 19.77
N ALA A 403 1.63 23.92 18.74
CA ALA A 403 0.81 25.05 18.35
C ALA A 403 -0.10 25.51 19.51
N SER A 404 -0.81 24.55 20.14
CA SER A 404 -1.66 24.81 21.30
C SER A 404 -0.90 25.45 22.45
N LEU A 405 0.29 24.94 22.78
CA LEU A 405 1.14 25.47 23.81
C LEU A 405 1.50 26.95 23.56
N ILE A 406 1.97 27.24 22.33
CA ILE A 406 2.33 28.60 21.92
C ILE A 406 1.12 29.53 22.02
N VAL A 407 -0.02 29.11 21.47
CA VAL A 407 -1.26 29.89 21.48
C VAL A 407 -1.76 30.10 22.90
N ALA A 408 -1.73 29.06 23.75
CA ALA A 408 -2.18 29.14 25.14
C ALA A 408 -1.34 30.10 26.00
N LEU A 409 -0.03 30.18 25.75
CA LEU A 409 0.88 31.05 26.53
C LEU A 409 1.02 32.45 25.94
N THR A 410 0.55 32.72 24.71
CA THR A 410 0.67 34.04 24.06
C THR A 410 -0.70 34.66 23.77
N VAL A 411 -1.50 34.01 22.93
CA VAL A 411 -2.77 34.58 22.44
C VAL A 411 -3.83 34.60 23.55
N VAL A 412 -3.94 33.51 24.32
CA VAL A 412 -4.97 33.40 25.36
C VAL A 412 -4.78 34.45 26.46
N PRO A 413 -3.58 34.70 27.06
CA PRO A 413 -3.38 35.78 28.02
C PRO A 413 -3.58 37.16 27.41
N CYS A 414 -3.13 37.38 26.15
CA CYS A 414 -3.33 38.65 25.48
C CYS A 414 -4.84 38.94 25.29
N ALA A 415 -5.61 38.01 24.79
CA ALA A 415 -7.05 38.14 24.64
C ALA A 415 -7.76 38.26 25.98
N GLY A 416 -7.33 37.48 26.99
CA GLY A 416 -7.84 37.52 28.37
C GLY A 416 -7.70 38.88 29.00
N SER A 417 -6.59 39.56 28.78
CA SER A 417 -6.32 40.92 29.32
C SER A 417 -7.34 41.97 28.86
N THR A 418 -7.89 41.80 27.68
CA THR A 418 -8.86 42.70 27.06
C THR A 418 -10.31 42.27 27.28
N VAL A 419 -10.59 41.02 27.04
CA VAL A 419 -11.97 40.45 27.07
C VAL A 419 -12.50 40.27 28.48
N LEU A 420 -11.64 39.98 29.47
CA LEU A 420 -12.04 39.75 30.89
C LEU A 420 -12.01 40.98 31.76
N ARG A 421 -12.09 42.18 31.21
CA ARG A 421 -12.14 43.45 32.01
C ARG A 421 -13.37 43.54 32.87
N THR A 422 -14.51 43.03 32.40
CA THR A 422 -15.77 42.98 33.21
C THR A 422 -16.10 41.54 33.49
N GLN A 423 -16.18 41.15 34.75
CA GLN A 423 -16.53 39.81 35.20
C GLN A 423 -17.91 39.83 35.86
N LYS A 424 -18.73 38.81 35.64
CA LYS A 424 -19.96 38.53 36.37
C LYS A 424 -19.68 37.39 37.34
N GLU A 425 -20.07 37.56 38.61
CA GLU A 425 -20.11 36.43 39.55
C GLU A 425 -21.19 35.45 39.10
N VAL A 426 -20.79 34.22 38.74
CA VAL A 426 -21.72 33.16 38.35
C VAL A 426 -21.73 32.10 39.45
N LYS A 427 -22.87 31.91 40.13
CA LYS A 427 -23.07 30.83 41.09
C LYS A 427 -23.35 29.50 40.39
N HIS A 428 -22.72 28.42 40.85
CA HIS A 428 -22.88 27.08 40.31
C HIS A 428 -23.47 26.10 41.36
N PRO A 429 -24.73 26.24 41.81
CA PRO A 429 -25.26 25.50 42.96
C PRO A 429 -25.30 23.99 42.77
N LEU A 430 -25.42 23.51 41.54
CA LEU A 430 -25.36 22.06 41.23
C LEU A 430 -23.93 21.52 41.32
N PHE A 431 -22.95 22.30 40.84
CA PHE A 431 -21.54 21.93 40.90
C PHE A 431 -21.01 21.99 42.35
N ASP A 432 -21.44 22.96 43.14
CA ASP A 432 -21.08 23.07 44.56
C ASP A 432 -21.56 21.86 45.38
N LYS A 433 -22.78 21.36 45.10
CA LYS A 433 -23.28 20.10 45.71
C LYS A 433 -22.45 18.88 45.28
N LEU A 434 -21.99 18.85 44.00
CA LEU A 434 -21.11 17.78 43.52
C LEU A 434 -19.75 17.82 44.23
N LEU A 435 -19.18 19.03 44.42
CA LEU A 435 -17.94 19.25 45.16
C LEU A 435 -18.06 18.76 46.62
N ASP A 436 -19.14 19.06 47.31
CA ASP A 436 -19.36 18.62 48.69
C ASP A 436 -19.52 17.10 48.80
N GLY A 437 -20.18 16.50 47.81
CA GLY A 437 -20.28 15.04 47.66
C GLY A 437 -18.89 14.41 47.43
N TYR A 438 -18.11 14.97 46.53
CA TYR A 438 -16.75 14.51 46.22
C TYR A 438 -15.82 14.64 47.46
N GLU A 439 -15.86 15.76 48.18
CA GLU A 439 -15.08 15.94 49.42
C GLU A 439 -15.35 14.81 50.42
N LYS A 440 -16.65 14.50 50.65
CA LYS A 440 -17.02 13.41 51.58
C LYS A 440 -16.50 12.05 51.09
N ALA A 441 -16.64 11.77 49.81
CA ALA A 441 -16.15 10.52 49.20
C ALA A 441 -14.61 10.44 49.25
N LEU A 442 -13.89 11.53 48.97
CA LEU A 442 -12.43 11.57 49.01
C LEU A 442 -11.92 11.36 50.45
N ARG A 443 -12.52 12.02 51.45
CA ARG A 443 -12.18 11.80 52.86
C ARG A 443 -12.44 10.36 53.33
N PHE A 444 -13.49 9.72 52.81
CA PHE A 444 -13.75 8.29 53.03
C PHE A 444 -12.65 7.41 52.36
N CYS A 445 -12.30 7.67 51.11
CA CYS A 445 -11.24 6.94 50.41
C CYS A 445 -9.86 7.09 51.05
N LEU A 446 -9.54 8.29 51.58
CA LEU A 446 -8.29 8.54 52.31
C LEU A 446 -8.27 7.80 53.66
N LYS A 447 -9.45 7.56 54.26
CA LYS A 447 -9.59 6.76 55.50
C LYS A 447 -9.49 5.26 55.23
N VAL A 448 -10.08 4.78 54.14
CA VAL A 448 -10.13 3.33 53.79
C VAL A 448 -9.40 3.12 52.46
N LYS A 449 -8.08 3.27 52.45
CA LYS A 449 -7.20 3.26 51.26
C LYS A 449 -7.27 1.94 50.45
N ALA A 450 -7.51 0.84 51.14
CA ALA A 450 -7.55 -0.50 50.49
C ALA A 450 -8.76 -0.68 49.58
N LEU A 451 -9.86 0.00 49.78
CA LEU A 451 -11.07 -0.15 49.00
C LEU A 451 -10.90 0.39 47.55
N PRO A 452 -10.52 1.66 47.32
CA PRO A 452 -10.35 2.17 45.97
C PRO A 452 -9.20 1.47 45.21
N LEU A 453 -8.12 1.10 45.89
CA LEU A 453 -7.01 0.36 45.27
C LEU A 453 -7.43 -1.07 44.89
N GLY A 454 -8.14 -1.77 45.78
CA GLY A 454 -8.63 -3.13 45.50
C GLY A 454 -9.62 -3.16 44.34
N LEU A 455 -10.54 -2.18 44.28
CA LEU A 455 -11.46 -2.05 43.13
C LEU A 455 -10.71 -1.80 41.83
N ALA A 456 -9.74 -0.90 41.80
CA ALA A 456 -8.97 -0.60 40.61
C ALA A 456 -8.15 -1.79 40.11
N ILE A 457 -7.48 -2.48 41.06
CA ILE A 457 -6.72 -3.69 40.70
C ILE A 457 -7.65 -4.80 40.21
N GLY A 458 -8.80 -5.01 40.86
CA GLY A 458 -9.79 -6.00 40.47
C GLY A 458 -10.32 -5.79 39.03
N LEU A 459 -10.66 -4.54 38.71
CA LEU A 459 -11.10 -4.16 37.37
C LEU A 459 -9.96 -4.27 36.33
N LEU A 460 -8.72 -3.95 36.70
CA LEU A 460 -7.57 -4.13 35.82
C LEU A 460 -7.37 -5.61 35.47
N VAL A 461 -7.39 -6.48 36.47
CA VAL A 461 -7.24 -7.94 36.25
C VAL A 461 -8.36 -8.47 35.37
N LEU A 462 -9.61 -8.03 35.62
CA LEU A 462 -10.76 -8.43 34.79
C LEU A 462 -10.60 -7.97 33.35
N SER A 463 -10.17 -6.74 33.12
CA SER A 463 -10.01 -6.20 31.77
C SER A 463 -8.86 -6.86 31.01
N VAL A 464 -7.73 -7.14 31.66
CA VAL A 464 -6.61 -7.87 31.06
C VAL A 464 -7.01 -9.31 30.72
N TRP A 465 -7.72 -9.99 31.63
CA TRP A 465 -8.22 -11.33 31.37
C TRP A 465 -9.17 -11.37 30.15
N ARG A 466 -10.06 -10.40 30.05
CA ARG A 466 -11.04 -10.35 28.94
C ARG A 466 -10.38 -10.07 27.58
N ILE A 467 -9.41 -9.14 27.53
CA ILE A 467 -8.67 -8.86 26.28
C ILE A 467 -7.91 -10.09 25.80
N ALA A 468 -7.30 -10.84 26.69
CA ALA A 468 -6.61 -12.07 26.31
C ALA A 468 -7.53 -13.09 25.61
N THR A 469 -8.84 -12.94 25.78
CA THR A 469 -9.88 -13.80 25.16
C THR A 469 -10.57 -13.18 23.95
N MET A 470 -10.27 -11.92 23.57
CA MET A 470 -10.93 -11.24 22.45
C MET A 470 -10.20 -11.42 21.12
N GLY A 471 -8.91 -11.77 21.16
CA GLY A 471 -8.08 -11.77 19.96
C GLY A 471 -7.67 -10.36 19.52
N ILE A 472 -6.83 -10.31 18.49
CA ILE A 472 -6.31 -9.07 17.92
C ILE A 472 -6.49 -9.15 16.41
N VAL A 473 -6.92 -8.06 15.80
CA VAL A 473 -7.02 -7.90 14.35
C VAL A 473 -6.05 -6.82 13.89
N MET A 474 -5.54 -6.97 12.71
CA MET A 474 -4.63 -5.97 12.13
C MET A 474 -5.38 -4.67 11.83
N ILE A 475 -6.39 -4.75 11.01
CA ILE A 475 -7.29 -3.65 10.63
C ILE A 475 -8.72 -4.12 10.87
N PRO A 476 -9.58 -3.31 11.49
CA PRO A 476 -10.98 -3.66 11.66
C PRO A 476 -11.70 -3.65 10.31
N ASP A 477 -12.75 -4.45 10.19
CA ASP A 477 -13.62 -4.46 9.01
C ASP A 477 -14.16 -3.06 8.75
N MET A 478 -13.97 -2.59 7.52
CA MET A 478 -14.44 -1.29 7.09
C MET A 478 -15.64 -1.47 6.18
N GLY A 479 -16.76 -0.85 6.52
CA GLY A 479 -17.88 -0.79 5.61
C GLY A 479 -17.45 -0.11 4.30
N SER A 480 -17.73 -0.75 3.18
CA SER A 480 -17.46 -0.21 1.85
C SER A 480 -18.76 0.00 1.09
N ASN A 481 -18.83 1.05 0.27
CA ASN A 481 -19.89 1.22 -0.71
C ASN A 481 -19.61 0.44 -2.01
N GLN A 482 -18.56 -0.38 -2.01
CA GLN A 482 -18.12 -1.16 -3.14
C GLN A 482 -17.74 -2.56 -2.66
N LEU A 483 -18.20 -3.58 -3.39
CA LEU A 483 -17.80 -4.97 -3.19
C LEU A 483 -17.01 -5.42 -4.41
N SER A 484 -16.05 -6.30 -4.20
CA SER A 484 -15.35 -7.04 -5.24
C SER A 484 -15.77 -8.50 -5.17
N ILE A 485 -16.12 -9.09 -6.31
CA ILE A 485 -16.49 -10.49 -6.40
C ILE A 485 -15.53 -11.14 -7.39
N THR A 486 -14.92 -12.24 -7.00
CA THR A 486 -14.17 -13.11 -7.90
C THR A 486 -15.03 -14.33 -8.19
N VAL A 487 -15.15 -14.66 -9.45
CA VAL A 487 -15.92 -15.82 -9.94
C VAL A 487 -14.97 -16.70 -10.71
N ASP A 488 -14.76 -17.90 -10.25
CA ASP A 488 -13.90 -18.91 -10.86
C ASP A 488 -14.76 -20.03 -11.45
N VAL A 489 -14.56 -20.28 -12.74
CA VAL A 489 -15.21 -21.34 -13.48
C VAL A 489 -14.19 -22.46 -13.75
N ALA A 490 -14.61 -23.70 -13.84
CA ALA A 490 -13.71 -24.82 -14.11
C ALA A 490 -12.85 -24.60 -15.36
N ASP A 491 -11.57 -24.95 -15.31
CA ASP A 491 -10.57 -24.65 -16.35
C ASP A 491 -10.89 -25.30 -17.72
N ASP A 492 -11.67 -26.40 -17.74
CA ASP A 492 -12.12 -27.11 -18.93
C ASP A 492 -13.40 -26.53 -19.56
N THR A 493 -13.92 -25.41 -18.99
CA THR A 493 -15.16 -24.79 -19.47
C THR A 493 -14.93 -24.07 -20.80
N ALA A 494 -15.76 -24.36 -21.79
CA ALA A 494 -15.70 -23.64 -23.04
C ALA A 494 -15.97 -22.14 -22.83
N LYS A 495 -15.25 -21.27 -23.54
CA LYS A 495 -15.33 -19.79 -23.42
C LYS A 495 -16.77 -19.27 -23.45
N ASP A 496 -17.61 -19.78 -24.36
CA ASP A 496 -19.00 -19.33 -24.49
C ASP A 496 -19.84 -19.73 -23.26
N ASP A 497 -19.57 -20.87 -22.65
CA ASP A 497 -20.26 -21.36 -21.44
C ASP A 497 -19.76 -20.59 -20.20
N ALA A 498 -18.46 -20.25 -20.15
CA ALA A 498 -17.89 -19.42 -19.11
C ALA A 498 -18.49 -17.99 -19.13
N PHE A 499 -18.62 -17.41 -20.33
CA PHE A 499 -19.27 -16.10 -20.50
C PHE A 499 -20.78 -16.13 -20.17
N ALA A 500 -21.46 -17.23 -20.48
CA ALA A 500 -22.86 -17.41 -20.09
C ALA A 500 -23.01 -17.54 -18.55
N THR A 501 -22.07 -18.20 -17.90
CA THR A 501 -22.03 -18.28 -16.43
C THR A 501 -21.77 -16.92 -15.82
N ALA A 502 -20.83 -16.17 -16.38
CA ALA A 502 -20.58 -14.79 -15.96
C ALA A 502 -21.82 -13.88 -16.12
N ASP A 503 -22.56 -14.02 -17.23
CA ASP A 503 -23.83 -13.29 -17.40
C ASP A 503 -24.86 -13.66 -16.34
N ALA A 504 -24.99 -14.95 -16.00
CA ALA A 504 -25.91 -15.40 -14.97
C ALA A 504 -25.57 -14.85 -13.57
N VAL A 505 -24.27 -14.77 -13.23
CA VAL A 505 -23.81 -14.13 -12.00
C VAL A 505 -24.15 -12.62 -12.01
N MET A 506 -23.87 -11.93 -13.12
CA MET A 506 -24.18 -10.50 -13.26
C MET A 506 -25.67 -10.22 -13.08
N ASP A 507 -26.54 -11.02 -13.69
CA ASP A 507 -28.00 -10.89 -13.57
C ASP A 507 -28.46 -11.15 -12.11
N ALA A 508 -27.90 -12.16 -11.45
CA ALA A 508 -28.21 -12.49 -10.07
C ALA A 508 -27.81 -11.36 -9.10
N VAL A 509 -26.62 -10.79 -9.26
CA VAL A 509 -26.10 -9.70 -8.42
C VAL A 509 -26.83 -8.39 -8.70
N SER A 510 -27.11 -8.06 -9.96
CA SER A 510 -27.80 -6.82 -10.35
C SER A 510 -29.25 -6.80 -9.88
N ALA A 511 -29.87 -7.95 -9.62
CA ALA A 511 -31.26 -8.05 -9.13
C ALA A 511 -31.41 -7.77 -7.63
N LEU A 512 -30.33 -7.66 -6.87
CA LEU A 512 -30.36 -7.48 -5.42
C LEU A 512 -30.66 -6.03 -5.03
N ASP A 513 -31.51 -5.89 -4.01
CA ASP A 513 -31.87 -4.58 -3.46
C ASP A 513 -30.67 -3.96 -2.70
N GLY A 514 -30.25 -2.78 -3.12
CA GLY A 514 -29.08 -2.08 -2.57
C GLY A 514 -27.88 -2.05 -3.50
N VAL A 515 -27.90 -2.80 -4.61
CA VAL A 515 -26.90 -2.72 -5.69
C VAL A 515 -27.26 -1.57 -6.63
N GLN A 516 -26.28 -0.76 -6.99
CA GLN A 516 -26.43 0.39 -7.88
C GLN A 516 -25.94 0.08 -9.30
N THR A 517 -24.75 -0.50 -9.42
CA THR A 517 -24.09 -0.79 -10.70
C THR A 517 -23.19 -2.00 -10.53
N VAL A 518 -23.16 -2.87 -11.52
CA VAL A 518 -22.28 -4.05 -11.56
C VAL A 518 -21.43 -3.96 -12.82
N GLY A 519 -20.14 -3.89 -12.65
CA GLY A 519 -19.18 -4.02 -13.75
C GLY A 519 -18.39 -5.34 -13.61
N ALA A 520 -18.21 -6.06 -14.69
CA ALA A 520 -17.48 -7.33 -14.69
C ALA A 520 -16.48 -7.39 -15.84
N MET A 521 -15.37 -8.07 -15.61
CA MET A 521 -14.32 -8.29 -16.61
C MET A 521 -13.70 -9.68 -16.45
N SER A 522 -13.25 -10.29 -17.56
CA SER A 522 -12.42 -11.49 -17.54
C SER A 522 -10.97 -11.16 -17.14
N GLY A 523 -10.32 -12.13 -16.58
CA GLY A 523 -8.99 -12.00 -15.98
C GLY A 523 -9.07 -11.76 -14.49
N GLY A 524 -8.41 -12.61 -13.72
CA GLY A 524 -8.34 -12.49 -12.26
C GLY A 524 -7.66 -11.20 -11.85
N ASN A 525 -7.85 -10.85 -10.59
CA ASN A 525 -7.28 -9.67 -9.93
C ASN A 525 -5.74 -9.75 -9.80
N SER A 526 -5.07 -10.38 -10.77
CA SER A 526 -3.63 -10.51 -10.70
C SER A 526 -2.99 -9.14 -10.97
N MET A 527 -2.22 -8.69 -10.02
CA MET A 527 -1.35 -7.52 -10.08
C MET A 527 -0.49 -7.50 -11.35
N GLY A 528 -0.22 -8.66 -11.95
CA GLY A 528 0.47 -8.83 -13.22
C GLY A 528 -0.33 -8.36 -14.43
N SER A 529 -1.63 -8.60 -14.47
CA SER A 529 -2.53 -8.08 -15.52
C SER A 529 -2.61 -6.55 -15.48
N MET A 530 -2.61 -5.97 -14.29
CA MET A 530 -2.55 -4.50 -14.09
C MET A 530 -1.21 -3.87 -14.48
N MET A 531 -0.11 -4.62 -14.47
CA MET A 531 1.23 -4.15 -14.85
C MET A 531 1.57 -4.35 -16.33
N GLY A 532 0.60 -4.69 -17.18
CA GLY A 532 0.78 -4.76 -18.63
C GLY A 532 1.57 -5.97 -19.11
N SER A 533 1.56 -7.07 -18.39
CA SER A 533 2.06 -8.33 -18.92
C SER A 533 1.10 -8.81 -20.04
N ASN A 534 1.65 -9.13 -21.21
CA ASN A 534 0.92 -9.76 -22.33
C ASN A 534 0.58 -11.24 -22.00
N ALA A 535 0.09 -11.52 -20.81
CA ALA A 535 -0.44 -12.83 -20.50
C ALA A 535 -1.74 -13.02 -21.27
N ALA A 536 -1.97 -14.21 -21.75
CA ALA A 536 -3.25 -14.59 -22.37
C ALA A 536 -4.39 -14.22 -21.40
N VAL A 537 -5.50 -13.72 -21.95
CA VAL A 537 -6.66 -13.37 -21.13
C VAL A 537 -7.19 -14.67 -20.52
N ASP A 538 -7.14 -14.77 -19.21
CA ASP A 538 -7.76 -15.87 -18.50
C ASP A 538 -9.28 -15.68 -18.54
N ASN A 539 -9.96 -16.58 -19.20
CA ASN A 539 -11.43 -16.58 -19.33
C ASN A 539 -12.10 -17.52 -18.33
N THR A 540 -11.37 -18.11 -17.40
CA THR A 540 -11.90 -18.95 -16.33
C THR A 540 -12.16 -18.17 -15.06
N THR A 541 -11.48 -17.02 -14.87
CA THR A 541 -11.67 -16.13 -13.73
C THR A 541 -12.28 -14.80 -14.14
N PHE A 542 -13.34 -14.37 -13.46
CA PHE A 542 -14.00 -13.08 -13.68
C PHE A 542 -13.99 -12.24 -12.40
N THR A 543 -13.66 -10.96 -12.56
CA THR A 543 -13.73 -9.98 -11.46
C THR A 543 -14.92 -9.06 -11.64
N TYR A 544 -15.76 -8.95 -10.61
CA TYR A 544 -16.89 -8.03 -10.57
C TYR A 544 -16.60 -6.91 -9.57
N TYR A 545 -16.98 -5.72 -9.95
CA TYR A 545 -17.02 -4.54 -9.09
C TYR A 545 -18.46 -4.13 -8.92
N VAL A 546 -18.96 -4.22 -7.72
CA VAL A 546 -20.36 -3.93 -7.37
C VAL A 546 -20.40 -2.64 -6.57
N LEU A 547 -21.00 -1.61 -7.13
CA LEU A 547 -21.28 -0.36 -6.43
C LEU A 547 -22.62 -0.50 -5.69
N LEU A 548 -22.60 -0.17 -4.40
CA LEU A 548 -23.76 -0.18 -3.54
C LEU A 548 -24.36 1.24 -3.42
N THR A 549 -25.65 1.31 -3.24
CA THR A 549 -26.33 2.54 -2.82
C THR A 549 -25.93 2.91 -1.38
N ASP A 550 -26.16 4.16 -0.95
CA ASP A 550 -25.90 4.57 0.45
C ASP A 550 -26.64 3.69 1.48
N GLU A 551 -27.78 3.11 1.10
CA GLU A 551 -28.56 2.19 1.93
C GLU A 551 -27.99 0.78 1.88
N GLY A 552 -27.53 0.34 0.70
CA GLY A 552 -26.84 -0.92 0.49
C GLY A 552 -25.51 -0.98 1.23
N ALA A 553 -24.72 0.08 1.21
CA ALA A 553 -23.44 0.18 1.92
C ALA A 553 -23.58 -0.06 3.43
N ARG A 554 -24.71 0.29 4.03
CA ARG A 554 -25.02 0.01 5.45
C ARG A 554 -25.36 -1.46 5.73
N ARG A 555 -25.72 -2.20 4.70
CA ARG A 555 -26.06 -3.62 4.76
C ARG A 555 -25.05 -4.49 4.00
N GLY A 556 -23.80 -4.02 3.90
CA GLY A 556 -22.77 -4.67 3.08
C GLY A 556 -22.61 -6.17 3.36
N SER A 557 -22.51 -6.56 4.63
CA SER A 557 -22.40 -7.96 5.03
C SER A 557 -23.68 -8.78 4.72
N GLU A 558 -24.85 -8.17 4.83
CA GLU A 558 -26.12 -8.83 4.45
C GLU A 558 -26.20 -9.01 2.92
N ILE A 559 -25.72 -8.03 2.15
CA ILE A 559 -25.69 -8.13 0.69
C ILE A 559 -24.66 -9.19 0.25
N GLN A 560 -23.52 -9.28 0.92
CA GLN A 560 -22.53 -10.32 0.68
C GLN A 560 -23.13 -11.72 0.86
N GLU A 561 -23.85 -11.96 1.95
CA GLU A 561 -24.54 -13.23 2.18
C GLU A 561 -25.61 -13.49 1.10
N GLN A 562 -26.37 -12.44 0.71
CA GLN A 562 -27.36 -12.53 -0.38
C GLN A 562 -26.72 -12.85 -1.74
N ILE A 563 -25.53 -12.31 -2.04
CA ILE A 563 -24.80 -12.63 -3.26
C ILE A 563 -24.38 -14.10 -3.26
N THR A 564 -23.79 -14.56 -2.16
CA THR A 564 -23.37 -15.96 -2.01
C THR A 564 -24.55 -16.93 -2.16
N ASP A 565 -25.69 -16.60 -1.53
CA ASP A 565 -26.91 -17.41 -1.64
C ASP A 565 -27.49 -17.40 -3.08
N ALA A 566 -27.50 -16.25 -3.74
CA ALA A 566 -28.04 -16.10 -5.08
C ALA A 566 -27.20 -16.84 -6.14
N THR A 567 -25.91 -16.95 -5.94
CA THR A 567 -24.95 -17.57 -6.87
C THR A 567 -24.68 -19.05 -6.55
N ALA A 568 -25.06 -19.54 -5.38
CA ALA A 568 -24.78 -20.92 -4.91
C ALA A 568 -25.27 -22.05 -5.85
N SER A 569 -26.19 -21.79 -6.77
CA SER A 569 -26.72 -22.77 -7.74
C SER A 569 -25.99 -22.75 -9.10
N LEU A 570 -25.07 -21.81 -9.31
CA LEU A 570 -24.35 -21.64 -10.57
C LEU A 570 -23.11 -22.56 -10.59
N PRO A 571 -22.67 -23.01 -11.78
CA PRO A 571 -21.50 -23.89 -11.93
C PRO A 571 -20.19 -23.06 -11.83
N CYS A 572 -19.99 -22.35 -10.74
CA CYS A 572 -18.80 -21.51 -10.49
C CYS A 572 -18.56 -21.37 -8.99
N GLU A 573 -17.35 -21.09 -8.61
CA GLU A 573 -17.00 -20.68 -7.25
C GLU A 573 -17.07 -19.14 -7.16
N VAL A 574 -17.72 -18.63 -6.14
CA VAL A 574 -17.94 -17.18 -5.98
C VAL A 574 -17.38 -16.73 -4.64
N THR A 575 -16.33 -15.92 -4.70
CA THR A 575 -15.71 -15.29 -3.53
C THR A 575 -16.09 -13.82 -3.47
N VAL A 576 -16.74 -13.38 -2.40
CA VAL A 576 -17.20 -11.99 -2.22
C VAL A 576 -16.31 -11.29 -1.20
N ASN A 577 -15.60 -10.25 -1.64
CA ASN A 577 -14.76 -9.41 -0.79
C ASN A 577 -15.48 -8.09 -0.45
N ALA A 578 -15.83 -7.91 0.82
CA ALA A 578 -16.53 -6.71 1.29
C ALA A 578 -15.64 -5.47 1.41
N ASN A 579 -14.32 -5.64 1.40
CA ASN A 579 -13.37 -4.55 1.63
C ASN A 579 -13.06 -3.72 0.38
N GLY A 580 -13.62 -4.06 -0.77
CA GLY A 580 -13.47 -3.31 -2.01
C GLY A 580 -12.01 -3.02 -2.36
N MET A 581 -11.71 -1.77 -2.65
CA MET A 581 -10.37 -1.31 -3.08
C MET A 581 -9.31 -1.28 -1.96
N MET A 582 -9.70 -1.40 -0.69
CA MET A 582 -8.80 -1.45 0.46
C MET A 582 -8.62 -2.86 1.01
N ASP A 583 -8.78 -3.85 0.16
CA ASP A 583 -8.48 -5.21 0.58
C ASP A 583 -6.98 -5.37 0.86
N MET A 584 -6.64 -5.10 2.12
CA MET A 584 -5.29 -5.35 2.64
C MET A 584 -5.03 -6.84 2.84
N SER A 585 -6.04 -7.69 2.67
CA SER A 585 -5.88 -9.15 2.75
C SER A 585 -4.98 -9.67 1.63
N ALA A 586 -5.02 -9.02 0.47
CA ALA A 586 -4.09 -9.30 -0.63
C ALA A 586 -2.61 -9.01 -0.27
N LEU A 587 -2.35 -8.14 0.72
CA LEU A 587 -1.01 -7.81 1.21
C LEU A 587 -0.59 -8.63 2.44
N SER A 588 -1.56 -9.13 3.21
CA SER A 588 -1.31 -9.83 4.49
C SER A 588 -1.83 -11.27 4.51
N GLY A 589 -2.58 -11.70 3.50
CA GLY A 589 -3.38 -12.93 3.52
C GLY A 589 -4.62 -12.78 4.40
N SER A 590 -5.77 -13.26 3.94
CA SER A 590 -7.01 -13.27 4.73
C SER A 590 -7.14 -14.62 5.44
N GLY A 591 -6.50 -14.80 6.58
CA GLY A 591 -6.63 -16.04 7.32
C GLY A 591 -5.32 -16.57 7.87
N ILE A 592 -5.24 -17.87 8.03
CA ILE A 592 -4.03 -18.55 8.52
C ILE A 592 -3.21 -19.02 7.33
N GLU A 593 -1.95 -18.62 7.30
CA GLU A 593 -0.95 -19.07 6.35
C GLU A 593 0.08 -19.93 7.09
N VAL A 594 0.44 -21.04 6.47
CA VAL A 594 1.50 -21.94 6.95
C VAL A 594 2.53 -22.09 5.86
N ASP A 595 3.74 -21.68 6.14
CA ASP A 595 4.89 -21.81 5.24
C ASP A 595 5.61 -23.12 5.52
N LEU A 596 5.80 -23.91 4.49
CA LEU A 596 6.54 -25.17 4.50
C LEU A 596 7.88 -24.97 3.79
N TYR A 597 8.94 -25.34 4.44
CA TYR A 597 10.31 -25.25 3.89
C TYR A 597 10.92 -26.65 3.78
N GLY A 598 11.48 -26.97 2.62
CA GLY A 598 12.09 -28.26 2.38
C GLY A 598 12.98 -28.26 1.12
N SER A 599 13.69 -29.33 0.88
CA SER A 599 14.54 -29.49 -0.30
C SER A 599 13.89 -30.28 -1.42
N ASP A 600 12.98 -31.21 -1.08
CA ASP A 600 12.24 -32.04 -2.05
C ASP A 600 10.80 -31.52 -2.24
N LEU A 601 10.37 -31.40 -3.49
CA LEU A 601 9.06 -30.86 -3.82
C LEU A 601 7.94 -31.86 -3.49
N ASN A 602 8.19 -33.15 -3.61
CA ASN A 602 7.18 -34.15 -3.30
C ASN A 602 6.92 -34.26 -1.79
N ASP A 603 8.01 -34.11 -0.99
CA ASP A 603 7.89 -34.07 0.47
C ASP A 603 7.15 -32.80 0.91
N LEU A 604 7.40 -31.66 0.22
CA LEU A 604 6.67 -30.42 0.46
C LEU A 604 5.19 -30.56 0.11
N ASN A 605 4.86 -31.16 -1.03
CA ASN A 605 3.48 -31.39 -1.45
C ASN A 605 2.74 -32.31 -0.46
N THR A 606 3.38 -33.40 -0.06
CA THR A 606 2.80 -34.31 0.96
C THR A 606 2.58 -33.61 2.31
N ALA A 607 3.48 -32.73 2.69
CA ALA A 607 3.33 -31.93 3.91
C ALA A 607 2.21 -30.87 3.74
N ALA A 608 2.07 -30.27 2.55
CA ALA A 608 1.03 -29.30 2.24
C ALA A 608 -0.36 -29.94 2.33
N GLU A 609 -0.56 -31.12 1.73
CA GLU A 609 -1.81 -31.86 1.85
C GLU A 609 -2.18 -32.15 3.32
N GLN A 610 -1.21 -32.56 4.15
CA GLN A 610 -1.44 -32.79 5.58
C GLN A 610 -1.82 -31.51 6.32
N VAL A 611 -1.25 -30.37 5.93
CA VAL A 611 -1.56 -29.06 6.53
C VAL A 611 -2.93 -28.57 6.06
N VAL A 612 -3.29 -28.75 4.80
CA VAL A 612 -4.63 -28.47 4.26
C VAL A 612 -5.70 -29.27 5.04
N ASP A 613 -5.48 -30.58 5.22
CA ASP A 613 -6.38 -31.43 6.00
C ASP A 613 -6.48 -30.95 7.46
N LEU A 614 -5.36 -30.56 8.06
CA LEU A 614 -5.33 -30.02 9.42
C LEU A 614 -6.15 -28.74 9.53
N LEU A 615 -5.93 -27.77 8.63
CA LEU A 615 -6.63 -26.47 8.64
C LEU A 615 -8.13 -26.66 8.42
N ASN A 616 -8.54 -27.48 7.46
CA ASN A 616 -9.96 -27.80 7.22
C ASN A 616 -10.63 -28.54 8.38
N SER A 617 -9.87 -29.15 9.29
CA SER A 617 -10.38 -29.80 10.49
C SER A 617 -10.69 -28.84 11.65
N VAL A 618 -10.37 -27.57 11.54
CA VAL A 618 -10.52 -26.57 12.61
C VAL A 618 -11.77 -25.75 12.37
N ASP A 619 -12.67 -25.73 13.34
CA ASP A 619 -13.89 -24.92 13.27
C ASP A 619 -13.55 -23.42 13.12
N GLY A 620 -14.06 -22.77 12.08
CA GLY A 620 -13.82 -21.36 11.80
C GLY A 620 -12.73 -21.10 10.76
N ILE A 621 -12.16 -22.14 10.17
CA ILE A 621 -11.27 -22.07 9.01
C ILE A 621 -12.03 -22.66 7.80
N ALA A 622 -11.89 -22.03 6.64
CA ALA A 622 -12.46 -22.45 5.37
C ALA A 622 -11.43 -22.29 4.25
N ASN A 623 -11.69 -22.94 3.12
CA ASN A 623 -10.94 -22.76 1.87
C ASN A 623 -9.42 -22.91 2.06
N ALA A 624 -8.98 -23.92 2.81
CA ALA A 624 -7.56 -24.21 2.93
C ALA A 624 -7.04 -24.79 1.60
N SER A 625 -6.03 -24.14 1.03
CA SER A 625 -5.44 -24.44 -0.28
C SER A 625 -3.92 -24.33 -0.23
N ASP A 626 -3.23 -25.20 -0.96
CA ASP A 626 -1.79 -25.11 -1.18
C ASP A 626 -1.45 -24.37 -2.50
N GLY A 627 -2.47 -23.91 -3.24
CA GLY A 627 -2.33 -23.21 -4.51
C GLY A 627 -1.83 -24.08 -5.65
N GLN A 628 -1.90 -25.41 -5.49
CA GLN A 628 -1.46 -26.37 -6.51
C GLN A 628 -2.62 -27.15 -7.16
N GLU A 629 -3.88 -26.89 -6.73
CA GLU A 629 -5.06 -27.63 -7.17
C GLU A 629 -5.27 -27.58 -8.69
N ASN A 630 -4.86 -26.48 -9.32
CA ASN A 630 -4.98 -26.25 -10.77
C ASN A 630 -3.64 -26.51 -11.50
N GLY A 631 -2.75 -27.29 -10.93
CA GLY A 631 -1.53 -27.71 -11.59
C GLY A 631 -1.81 -28.70 -12.71
N ASP A 632 -1.52 -28.33 -13.95
CA ASP A 632 -1.59 -29.24 -15.10
C ASP A 632 -0.71 -30.48 -14.89
N GLU A 633 -1.15 -31.67 -15.34
CA GLU A 633 -0.30 -32.84 -15.36
C GLU A 633 0.93 -32.59 -16.26
N GLU A 634 2.12 -32.70 -15.67
CA GLU A 634 3.38 -32.57 -16.41
C GLU A 634 3.75 -33.90 -17.10
N ILE A 635 3.89 -33.85 -18.42
CA ILE A 635 4.36 -34.99 -19.21
C ILE A 635 5.87 -34.84 -19.46
N ASN A 636 6.64 -35.59 -18.70
CA ASN A 636 8.07 -35.63 -18.83
C ASN A 636 8.51 -36.62 -19.91
N ILE A 637 9.09 -36.12 -21.01
CA ILE A 637 9.66 -36.91 -22.12
C ILE A 637 11.14 -37.10 -21.84
N SER A 638 11.50 -38.25 -21.27
CA SER A 638 12.87 -38.62 -21.03
C SER A 638 13.52 -39.27 -22.23
N ILE A 639 14.57 -38.66 -22.77
CA ILE A 639 15.28 -39.13 -23.97
C ILE A 639 16.45 -40.01 -23.54
N ASP A 640 16.52 -41.23 -24.11
CA ASP A 640 17.72 -42.06 -24.03
C ASP A 640 18.85 -41.43 -24.89
N LYS A 641 19.75 -40.72 -24.19
CA LYS A 641 20.83 -39.92 -24.79
C LYS A 641 21.76 -40.77 -25.65
N ASP A 642 22.07 -41.99 -25.22
CA ASP A 642 22.97 -42.89 -25.94
C ASP A 642 22.34 -43.42 -27.19
N LYS A 643 21.04 -43.73 -27.16
CA LYS A 643 20.27 -44.20 -28.28
C LYS A 643 20.04 -43.08 -29.30
N ALA A 644 19.65 -41.90 -28.87
CA ALA A 644 19.47 -40.74 -29.73
C ALA A 644 20.81 -40.33 -30.39
N MET A 645 21.92 -40.34 -29.69
CA MET A 645 23.22 -40.00 -30.28
C MET A 645 23.68 -41.04 -31.33
N ARG A 646 23.35 -42.35 -31.18
CA ARG A 646 23.64 -43.37 -32.21
C ARG A 646 22.82 -43.15 -33.45
N MET A 647 21.65 -42.52 -33.36
CA MET A 647 20.79 -42.12 -34.47
C MET A 647 21.16 -40.74 -35.04
N GLY A 648 22.19 -40.07 -34.50
CA GLY A 648 22.64 -38.73 -34.92
C GLY A 648 21.82 -37.57 -34.39
N LEU A 649 20.97 -37.81 -33.37
CA LEU A 649 20.11 -36.82 -32.75
C LEU A 649 20.65 -36.37 -31.37
N THR A 650 20.66 -35.09 -31.17
CA THR A 650 20.92 -34.51 -29.86
C THR A 650 19.60 -34.17 -29.16
N VAL A 651 19.58 -34.15 -27.82
CA VAL A 651 18.41 -33.77 -27.04
C VAL A 651 17.89 -32.38 -27.43
N ALA A 652 18.79 -31.43 -27.73
CA ALA A 652 18.43 -30.07 -28.14
C ALA A 652 17.72 -30.03 -29.51
N GLN A 653 18.16 -30.88 -30.46
CA GLN A 653 17.49 -31.00 -31.77
C GLN A 653 16.10 -31.61 -31.65
N VAL A 654 15.94 -32.63 -30.79
CA VAL A 654 14.65 -33.22 -30.49
C VAL A 654 13.74 -32.18 -29.84
N TYR A 655 14.23 -31.45 -28.84
CA TYR A 655 13.49 -30.36 -28.18
C TYR A 655 13.02 -29.32 -29.20
N GLN A 656 13.91 -28.84 -30.08
CA GLN A 656 13.55 -27.83 -31.08
C GLN A 656 12.42 -28.27 -32.01
N GLN A 657 12.43 -29.52 -32.45
CA GLN A 657 11.40 -30.04 -33.35
C GLN A 657 10.08 -30.28 -32.61
N VAL A 658 10.12 -30.81 -31.39
CA VAL A 658 8.94 -30.98 -30.54
C VAL A 658 8.33 -29.61 -30.20
N ALA A 659 9.15 -28.66 -29.75
CA ALA A 659 8.69 -27.32 -29.43
C ALA A 659 8.08 -26.58 -30.63
N ALA A 660 8.69 -26.74 -31.82
CA ALA A 660 8.15 -26.17 -33.06
C ALA A 660 6.78 -26.73 -33.42
N LYS A 661 6.49 -27.98 -33.04
CA LYS A 661 5.23 -28.66 -33.33
C LYS A 661 4.13 -28.33 -32.32
N LEU A 662 4.51 -28.04 -31.07
CA LEU A 662 3.60 -27.67 -29.96
C LEU A 662 3.29 -26.18 -29.92
N THR A 663 4.14 -25.32 -30.54
CA THR A 663 3.91 -23.89 -30.60
C THR A 663 2.93 -23.56 -31.70
N THR A 664 1.72 -23.16 -31.35
CA THR A 664 0.64 -22.79 -32.28
C THR A 664 0.60 -21.32 -32.64
N ASP A 665 1.17 -20.48 -31.79
CA ASP A 665 1.22 -19.02 -31.97
C ASP A 665 2.55 -18.42 -31.51
N THR A 666 2.93 -17.31 -32.10
CA THR A 666 4.11 -16.57 -31.67
C THR A 666 4.01 -15.10 -32.06
N THR A 667 4.28 -14.21 -31.14
CA THR A 667 4.37 -12.77 -31.42
C THR A 667 5.62 -12.45 -32.22
N ALA A 668 5.44 -11.84 -33.39
CA ALA A 668 6.53 -11.50 -34.29
C ALA A 668 7.03 -10.06 -34.10
N THR A 669 6.13 -9.07 -34.09
CA THR A 669 6.47 -7.66 -34.00
C THR A 669 5.24 -6.83 -33.62
N THR A 670 5.40 -5.50 -33.56
CA THR A 670 4.30 -4.56 -33.40
C THR A 670 4.16 -3.69 -34.63
N LEU A 671 2.99 -3.69 -35.23
CA LEU A 671 2.60 -2.83 -36.34
C LEU A 671 2.06 -1.51 -35.78
N LYS A 672 2.55 -0.38 -36.25
CA LYS A 672 2.04 0.93 -35.86
C LYS A 672 1.26 1.57 -37.00
N ALA A 673 -0.07 1.48 -36.92
CA ALA A 673 -0.95 2.02 -37.93
C ALA A 673 -1.96 3.01 -37.34
N ASN A 674 -2.16 4.16 -37.98
CA ASN A 674 -3.14 5.19 -37.57
C ASN A 674 -3.01 5.68 -36.13
N GLY A 675 -1.80 5.60 -35.55
CA GLY A 675 -1.57 5.99 -34.14
C GLY A 675 -1.84 4.89 -33.13
N THR A 676 -2.30 3.72 -33.58
CA THR A 676 -2.54 2.54 -32.73
C THR A 676 -1.44 1.50 -32.96
N ASN A 677 -1.04 0.82 -31.91
CA ASN A 677 -0.09 -0.30 -31.98
C ASN A 677 -0.88 -1.62 -32.03
N TYR A 678 -0.64 -2.39 -33.06
CA TYR A 678 -1.20 -3.72 -33.22
C TYR A 678 -0.11 -4.77 -33.00
N THR A 679 -0.34 -5.72 -32.14
CA THR A 679 0.54 -6.88 -31.99
C THR A 679 0.39 -7.79 -33.19
N VAL A 680 1.49 -8.11 -33.86
CA VAL A 680 1.50 -9.05 -35.00
C VAL A 680 1.83 -10.42 -34.44
N THR A 681 0.82 -11.31 -34.42
CA THR A 681 0.95 -12.69 -33.98
C THR A 681 0.85 -13.62 -35.20
N ILE A 682 1.78 -14.54 -35.29
CA ILE A 682 1.73 -15.63 -36.30
C ILE A 682 1.03 -16.80 -35.62
N VAL A 683 -0.01 -17.29 -36.24
CA VAL A 683 -0.80 -18.44 -35.77
C VAL A 683 -0.69 -19.57 -36.78
N ASP A 684 -0.33 -20.76 -36.30
CA ASP A 684 -0.39 -21.99 -37.09
C ASP A 684 -1.77 -22.63 -36.92
N LYS A 685 -2.52 -22.76 -38.04
CA LYS A 685 -3.86 -23.35 -38.04
C LYS A 685 -3.86 -24.90 -38.06
N THR A 686 -2.69 -25.52 -37.96
CA THR A 686 -2.62 -27.00 -37.84
C THR A 686 -3.03 -27.40 -36.42
N GLU A 687 -3.80 -28.47 -36.30
CA GLU A 687 -4.19 -28.99 -34.98
C GLU A 687 -2.95 -29.41 -34.20
N THR A 688 -2.91 -29.07 -32.91
CA THR A 688 -1.88 -29.56 -32.00
C THR A 688 -1.92 -31.08 -31.96
N PRO A 689 -0.77 -31.75 -32.06
CA PRO A 689 -0.74 -33.20 -31.99
C PRO A 689 -1.23 -33.67 -30.61
N ASP A 690 -2.07 -34.70 -30.60
CA ASP A 690 -2.33 -35.44 -29.39
C ASP A 690 -1.05 -36.17 -28.92
N LEU A 691 -1.07 -36.68 -27.72
CA LEU A 691 0.10 -37.29 -27.09
C LEU A 691 0.62 -38.49 -27.89
N ASP A 692 -0.26 -39.31 -28.46
CA ASP A 692 0.14 -40.46 -29.26
C ASP A 692 0.71 -40.03 -30.61
N SER A 693 0.17 -39.00 -31.25
CA SER A 693 0.72 -38.40 -32.47
C SER A 693 2.08 -37.78 -32.22
N LEU A 694 2.30 -37.15 -31.04
CA LEU A 694 3.60 -36.60 -30.67
C LEU A 694 4.67 -37.69 -30.56
N PHE A 695 4.36 -38.85 -29.95
CA PHE A 695 5.30 -39.97 -29.86
C PHE A 695 5.54 -40.71 -31.22
N ASN A 696 4.64 -40.55 -32.18
CA ASN A 696 4.82 -41.01 -33.56
C ASN A 696 5.49 -39.97 -34.46
N MET A 697 5.90 -38.81 -33.93
CA MET A 697 6.60 -37.77 -34.68
C MET A 697 7.92 -38.33 -35.26
N GLU A 698 8.14 -38.08 -36.54
CA GLU A 698 9.28 -38.58 -37.29
C GLU A 698 10.45 -37.58 -37.25
N PHE A 699 11.64 -38.11 -37.00
CA PHE A 699 12.92 -37.42 -37.03
C PHE A 699 13.78 -37.96 -38.13
N GLU A 700 14.10 -37.13 -39.12
CA GLU A 700 15.03 -37.52 -40.21
C GLU A 700 16.47 -37.26 -39.75
N THR A 701 17.29 -38.29 -39.89
CA THR A 701 18.72 -38.20 -39.61
C THR A 701 19.51 -38.64 -40.86
N THR A 702 20.58 -37.94 -41.14
CA THR A 702 21.46 -38.25 -42.27
C THR A 702 22.76 -38.81 -41.72
N THR A 703 22.97 -40.08 -41.95
CA THR A 703 24.23 -40.77 -41.62
C THR A 703 25.05 -41.03 -42.87
N THR A 704 26.37 -41.04 -42.73
CA THR A 704 27.27 -41.36 -43.86
C THR A 704 27.67 -42.81 -43.73
N ASP A 705 27.34 -43.60 -44.76
CA ASP A 705 27.69 -45.02 -44.85
C ASP A 705 29.18 -45.24 -45.16
N GLU A 706 29.67 -46.47 -44.99
CA GLU A 706 31.12 -46.82 -45.18
C GLU A 706 31.62 -46.48 -46.59
N ASP A 707 30.73 -46.33 -47.55
CA ASP A 707 31.04 -46.00 -48.97
C ASP A 707 31.01 -44.48 -49.24
N GLY A 708 30.79 -43.61 -48.17
CA GLY A 708 30.70 -42.18 -48.32
C GLY A 708 29.37 -41.67 -48.87
N SER A 709 28.36 -42.50 -48.96
CA SER A 709 27.01 -42.11 -49.36
C SER A 709 26.17 -41.66 -48.16
N SER A 710 25.45 -40.55 -48.30
CA SER A 710 24.52 -40.07 -47.27
C SER A 710 23.24 -40.92 -47.29
N VAL A 711 22.91 -41.56 -46.20
CA VAL A 711 21.68 -42.34 -46.00
C VAL A 711 20.81 -41.57 -45.02
N THR A 712 19.59 -41.24 -45.44
CA THR A 712 18.57 -40.62 -44.55
C THR A 712 17.75 -41.73 -43.92
N GLU A 713 17.75 -41.80 -42.59
CA GLU A 713 16.93 -42.71 -41.79
C GLU A 713 15.84 -41.91 -41.05
N THR A 714 14.67 -42.49 -40.95
CA THR A 714 13.54 -41.84 -40.20
C THR A 714 13.32 -42.63 -38.93
N HIS A 715 13.32 -41.93 -37.81
CA HIS A 715 13.10 -42.49 -36.47
C HIS A 715 11.91 -41.80 -35.78
N THR A 716 11.11 -42.53 -35.03
CA THR A 716 10.02 -41.96 -34.22
C THR A 716 10.47 -41.60 -32.82
N LEU A 717 9.85 -40.57 -32.23
CA LEU A 717 10.16 -40.15 -30.84
C LEU A 717 10.03 -41.32 -29.87
N GLY A 718 9.01 -42.14 -30.00
CA GLY A 718 8.77 -43.33 -29.18
C GLY A 718 9.85 -44.41 -29.23
N GLU A 719 10.73 -44.39 -30.25
CA GLU A 719 11.83 -45.35 -30.32
C GLU A 719 12.91 -45.04 -29.27
N PHE A 720 13.20 -43.76 -28.98
CA PHE A 720 14.31 -43.34 -28.11
C PHE A 720 13.90 -42.47 -26.91
N ALA A 721 12.59 -42.23 -26.72
CA ALA A 721 12.05 -41.48 -25.60
C ALA A 721 11.03 -42.30 -24.79
N THR A 722 10.95 -42.03 -23.51
CA THR A 722 9.93 -42.59 -22.61
C THR A 722 9.17 -41.45 -21.95
N ARG A 723 7.88 -41.67 -21.75
CA ARG A 723 7.03 -40.72 -21.03
C ARG A 723 6.84 -41.11 -19.57
N THR A 724 6.84 -40.11 -18.70
CA THR A 724 6.37 -40.23 -17.31
C THR A 724 5.45 -39.06 -17.06
N THR A 725 4.31 -39.34 -16.43
CA THR A 725 3.39 -38.29 -15.98
C THR A 725 3.70 -37.99 -14.51
N SER A 726 3.82 -36.75 -14.15
CA SER A 726 3.94 -36.26 -12.76
C SER A 726 2.95 -35.13 -12.55
N ALA A 727 2.54 -34.88 -11.30
CA ALA A 727 1.80 -33.67 -11.01
C ALA A 727 2.69 -32.46 -11.32
N GLY A 728 2.20 -31.54 -12.11
CA GLY A 728 2.85 -30.27 -12.37
C GLY A 728 2.67 -29.33 -11.18
N PHE A 729 3.67 -28.50 -10.94
CA PHE A 729 3.57 -27.42 -9.96
C PHE A 729 3.22 -26.12 -10.67
N VAL A 730 2.17 -25.44 -10.22
CA VAL A 730 1.77 -24.12 -10.77
C VAL A 730 2.91 -23.13 -10.60
N SER A 731 3.55 -23.14 -9.40
CA SER A 731 4.71 -22.32 -9.13
C SER A 731 5.64 -22.98 -8.11
N ILE A 732 6.93 -22.66 -8.19
CA ILE A 732 7.94 -23.07 -7.20
C ILE A 732 8.53 -21.82 -6.57
N ALA A 733 8.09 -21.52 -5.34
CA ALA A 733 8.60 -20.38 -4.59
C ALA A 733 9.87 -20.76 -3.81
N ARG A 734 10.70 -19.75 -3.56
CA ARG A 734 11.88 -19.88 -2.70
C ARG A 734 12.02 -18.65 -1.80
N GLU A 735 12.41 -18.93 -0.57
CA GLU A 735 12.75 -17.89 0.40
C GLU A 735 14.12 -18.18 1.00
N ASN A 736 15.01 -17.20 1.00
CA ASN A 736 16.39 -17.34 1.49
C ASN A 736 17.15 -18.54 0.92
N GLY A 737 16.84 -18.94 -0.34
CA GLY A 737 17.46 -20.07 -1.02
C GLY A 737 16.83 -21.44 -0.76
N SER A 738 15.94 -21.57 0.23
CA SER A 738 15.16 -22.78 0.48
C SER A 738 13.89 -22.78 -0.35
N ARG A 739 13.41 -23.94 -0.81
CA ARG A 739 12.10 -24.06 -1.43
C ARG A 739 11.03 -23.86 -0.37
N LYS A 740 10.00 -23.12 -0.76
CA LYS A 740 8.87 -22.77 0.08
C LYS A 740 7.57 -23.19 -0.62
N MET A 741 6.64 -23.74 0.14
CA MET A 741 5.25 -23.93 -0.25
C MET A 741 4.37 -23.34 0.83
N SER A 742 3.43 -22.48 0.46
CA SER A 742 2.54 -21.82 1.42
C SER A 742 1.15 -22.42 1.32
N VAL A 743 0.62 -22.87 2.43
CA VAL A 743 -0.77 -23.26 2.58
C VAL A 743 -1.54 -22.09 3.17
N THR A 744 -2.49 -21.57 2.43
CA THR A 744 -3.34 -20.45 2.81
C THR A 744 -4.73 -20.92 3.16
N SER A 745 -5.43 -20.20 4.02
CA SER A 745 -6.82 -20.49 4.37
C SER A 745 -7.56 -19.19 4.69
N GLU A 746 -8.87 -19.24 4.68
CA GLU A 746 -9.73 -18.12 5.04
C GLU A 746 -10.31 -18.32 6.45
N THR A 747 -10.50 -17.20 7.14
CA THR A 747 -11.19 -17.20 8.45
C THR A 747 -12.67 -16.89 8.22
N VAL A 748 -13.55 -17.78 8.70
CA VAL A 748 -15.00 -17.60 8.64
C VAL A 748 -15.43 -16.40 9.47
N ASP A 749 -16.41 -15.65 9.00
CA ASP A 749 -16.98 -14.50 9.69
C ASP A 749 -17.37 -14.80 11.14
N GLY A 750 -17.00 -13.91 12.04
CA GLY A 750 -17.24 -14.05 13.49
C GLY A 750 -16.13 -14.81 14.25
N TYR A 751 -15.16 -15.39 13.57
CA TYR A 751 -13.95 -15.94 14.16
C TYR A 751 -12.80 -14.91 14.12
N ASN A 752 -11.76 -15.16 14.89
CA ASN A 752 -10.59 -14.27 14.93
C ASN A 752 -9.32 -15.05 14.60
N THR A 753 -8.61 -14.62 13.56
CA THR A 753 -7.41 -15.27 13.02
C THR A 753 -6.35 -15.53 14.09
N THR A 754 -6.10 -14.55 14.99
CA THR A 754 -5.12 -14.70 16.08
C THR A 754 -5.51 -15.76 17.11
N LEU A 755 -6.81 -15.95 17.37
CA LEU A 755 -7.29 -17.00 18.28
C LEU A 755 -7.23 -18.37 17.64
N LEU A 756 -7.60 -18.46 16.35
CA LEU A 756 -7.50 -19.69 15.57
C LEU A 756 -6.04 -20.13 15.41
N SER A 757 -5.13 -19.20 15.15
CA SER A 757 -3.68 -19.50 15.06
C SER A 757 -3.13 -20.12 16.35
N ARG A 758 -3.58 -19.65 17.52
CA ARG A 758 -3.21 -20.25 18.81
C ARG A 758 -3.74 -21.66 18.99
N GLU A 759 -4.82 -22.01 18.32
CA GLU A 759 -5.37 -23.36 18.31
C GLU A 759 -4.64 -24.25 17.30
N VAL A 760 -4.27 -23.71 16.14
CA VAL A 760 -3.54 -24.39 15.06
C VAL A 760 -2.09 -24.68 15.44
N GLU A 761 -1.39 -23.74 16.06
CA GLU A 761 0.04 -23.84 16.39
C GLU A 761 0.43 -25.15 17.12
N PRO A 762 -0.24 -25.57 18.21
CA PRO A 762 0.07 -26.82 18.87
C PRO A 762 -0.32 -28.07 18.04
N LYS A 763 -1.33 -27.97 17.17
CA LYS A 763 -1.74 -29.06 16.28
C LYS A 763 -0.73 -29.24 15.16
N LEU A 764 -0.24 -28.12 14.57
CA LEU A 764 0.81 -28.08 13.56
C LEU A 764 2.13 -28.65 14.11
N ALA A 765 2.51 -28.26 15.32
CA ALA A 765 3.71 -28.78 15.98
C ALA A 765 3.62 -30.30 16.32
N ALA A 766 2.44 -30.88 16.35
CA ALA A 766 2.19 -32.30 16.60
C ALA A 766 2.06 -33.12 15.30
N LEU A 767 2.08 -32.48 14.13
CA LEU A 767 1.98 -33.14 12.84
C LEU A 767 3.27 -33.92 12.53
N ASP A 768 3.13 -35.13 11.98
CA ASP A 768 4.27 -35.97 11.59
C ASP A 768 4.65 -35.66 10.14
N LEU A 769 5.44 -34.57 9.97
CA LEU A 769 5.86 -34.11 8.65
C LEU A 769 7.00 -34.97 8.08
N PRO A 770 7.15 -35.03 6.75
CA PRO A 770 8.26 -35.74 6.10
C PRO A 770 9.63 -35.23 6.57
N ASP A 771 10.63 -36.14 6.58
CA ASP A 771 11.99 -35.82 7.02
C ASP A 771 12.60 -34.65 6.21
N GLY A 772 12.99 -33.59 6.89
CA GLY A 772 13.61 -32.41 6.26
C GLY A 772 12.63 -31.30 5.87
N VAL A 773 11.35 -31.45 6.13
CA VAL A 773 10.34 -30.40 5.99
C VAL A 773 10.09 -29.74 7.34
N THR A 774 10.05 -28.42 7.34
CA THR A 774 9.67 -27.60 8.51
C THR A 774 8.45 -26.75 8.18
N ALA A 775 7.54 -26.60 9.15
CA ALA A 775 6.33 -25.80 9.03
C ALA A 775 6.35 -24.64 10.02
N GLU A 776 6.05 -23.46 9.56
CA GLU A 776 5.98 -22.24 10.38
C GLU A 776 4.69 -21.49 10.06
N LEU A 777 4.04 -20.92 11.09
CA LEU A 777 2.92 -20.00 10.87
C LEU A 777 3.44 -18.70 10.24
N ALA A 778 2.72 -18.21 9.25
CA ALA A 778 3.07 -17.03 8.45
C ALA A 778 1.86 -16.08 8.30
N GLY A 779 1.92 -15.19 7.33
CA GLY A 779 0.83 -14.28 6.97
C GLY A 779 0.47 -13.27 8.06
N GLU A 780 -0.82 -12.99 8.20
CA GLU A 780 -1.36 -12.01 9.16
C GLU A 780 -0.89 -12.27 10.60
N THR A 781 -0.80 -13.54 11.00
CA THR A 781 -0.42 -13.93 12.37
C THR A 781 0.95 -13.41 12.76
N THR A 782 1.94 -13.58 11.89
CA THR A 782 3.32 -13.12 12.14
C THR A 782 3.41 -11.60 12.10
N GLN A 783 2.71 -10.96 11.18
CA GLN A 783 2.64 -9.51 11.08
C GLN A 783 2.03 -8.88 12.34
N VAL A 784 0.91 -9.44 12.84
CA VAL A 784 0.30 -8.99 14.11
C VAL A 784 1.24 -9.19 15.28
N ALA A 785 1.97 -10.31 15.35
CA ALA A 785 2.94 -10.55 16.42
C ALA A 785 4.10 -9.55 16.40
N GLU A 786 4.68 -9.26 15.23
CA GLU A 786 5.71 -8.24 15.07
C GLU A 786 5.22 -6.84 15.42
N MET A 787 4.03 -6.49 14.97
CA MET A 787 3.40 -5.21 15.28
C MET A 787 3.16 -5.05 16.79
N LEU A 788 2.67 -6.09 17.45
CA LEU A 788 2.52 -6.11 18.90
C LEU A 788 3.85 -5.90 19.62
N GLN A 789 4.89 -6.58 19.20
CA GLN A 789 6.23 -6.42 19.76
C GLN A 789 6.72 -4.97 19.63
N GLN A 790 6.55 -4.37 18.45
CA GLN A 790 6.90 -2.97 18.21
C GLN A 790 6.05 -2.03 19.07
N MET A 791 4.74 -2.25 19.17
CA MET A 791 3.83 -1.43 20.00
C MET A 791 4.19 -1.51 21.48
N VAL A 792 4.48 -2.70 22.00
CA VAL A 792 4.93 -2.88 23.41
C VAL A 792 6.26 -2.16 23.65
N LEU A 793 7.19 -2.24 22.69
CA LEU A 793 8.45 -1.50 22.76
C LEU A 793 8.21 0.02 22.79
N MET A 794 7.36 0.54 21.87
CA MET A 794 7.02 1.96 21.83
C MET A 794 6.34 2.43 23.12
N MET A 795 5.37 1.65 23.64
CA MET A 795 4.71 1.98 24.92
C MET A 795 5.71 2.00 26.09
N THR A 796 6.66 1.06 26.10
CA THR A 796 7.69 0.99 27.14
C THR A 796 8.64 2.19 27.05
N LEU A 797 9.10 2.55 25.86
CA LEU A 797 9.94 3.74 25.65
C LEU A 797 9.18 5.02 25.97
N ALA A 798 7.91 5.13 25.58
CA ALA A 798 7.06 6.25 25.91
C ALA A 798 6.92 6.42 27.43
N LEU A 799 6.69 5.32 28.17
CA LEU A 799 6.60 5.33 29.62
C LEU A 799 7.90 5.85 30.27
N ILE A 800 9.05 5.40 29.77
CA ILE A 800 10.36 5.84 30.23
C ILE A 800 10.56 7.33 29.95
N PHE A 801 10.27 7.83 28.76
CA PHE A 801 10.41 9.23 28.42
C PHE A 801 9.47 10.13 29.25
N VAL A 802 8.22 9.74 29.39
CA VAL A 802 7.23 10.42 30.26
C VAL A 802 7.75 10.50 31.70
N TYR A 803 8.29 9.38 32.22
CA TYR A 803 8.87 9.36 33.57
C TYR A 803 10.03 10.35 33.68
N PHE A 804 10.97 10.38 32.73
CA PHE A 804 12.11 11.31 32.76
C PHE A 804 11.67 12.77 32.70
N VAL A 805 10.71 13.13 31.85
CA VAL A 805 10.19 14.49 31.77
C VAL A 805 9.54 14.89 33.09
N MET A 806 8.76 13.99 33.69
CA MET A 806 8.15 14.27 34.99
C MET A 806 9.18 14.38 36.13
N VAL A 807 10.24 13.57 36.13
CA VAL A 807 11.35 13.67 37.08
C VAL A 807 12.02 15.05 36.99
N ALA A 808 12.26 15.52 35.78
CA ALA A 808 12.84 16.84 35.55
C ALA A 808 11.91 17.97 36.08
N GLN A 809 10.59 17.81 35.86
CA GLN A 809 9.60 18.79 36.28
C GLN A 809 9.42 18.82 37.80
N PHE A 810 9.21 17.67 38.44
CA PHE A 810 8.95 17.61 39.87
C PHE A 810 10.21 17.62 40.75
N GLN A 811 11.39 17.50 40.13
CA GLN A 811 12.68 17.31 40.81
C GLN A 811 12.61 16.24 41.91
N SER A 812 11.81 15.23 41.68
CA SER A 812 11.49 14.13 42.59
C SER A 812 11.31 12.83 41.80
N LEU A 813 11.80 11.73 42.33
CA LEU A 813 11.53 10.41 41.75
C LEU A 813 10.17 9.84 42.17
N LEU A 814 9.63 10.31 43.30
CA LEU A 814 8.43 9.75 43.88
C LEU A 814 7.14 10.35 43.30
N SER A 815 7.13 11.65 43.02
CA SER A 815 5.96 12.33 42.44
C SER A 815 5.60 11.79 41.05
N PRO A 816 6.56 11.59 40.11
CA PRO A 816 6.28 10.93 38.84
C PRO A 816 5.75 9.50 38.98
N PHE A 817 6.32 8.72 39.91
CA PHE A 817 5.87 7.37 40.19
C PHE A 817 4.40 7.32 40.61
N ILE A 818 3.94 8.26 41.46
CA ILE A 818 2.53 8.37 41.86
C ILE A 818 1.65 8.70 40.65
N VAL A 819 2.07 9.61 39.79
CA VAL A 819 1.31 10.01 38.59
C VAL A 819 1.21 8.87 37.61
N LEU A 820 2.26 8.04 37.42
CA LEU A 820 2.25 6.90 36.54
C LEU A 820 1.18 5.86 36.88
N PHE A 821 0.69 5.78 38.12
CA PHE A 821 -0.46 4.92 38.45
C PHE A 821 -1.75 5.29 37.69
N THR A 822 -1.82 6.45 37.08
CA THR A 822 -2.96 6.84 36.25
C THR A 822 -2.98 6.06 34.93
N ILE A 823 -1.85 5.55 34.41
CA ILE A 823 -1.74 4.82 33.14
C ILE A 823 -2.45 3.46 33.20
N PRO A 824 -2.18 2.57 34.17
CA PRO A 824 -2.94 1.33 34.31
C PRO A 824 -4.46 1.57 34.47
N LEU A 825 -4.87 2.65 35.13
CA LEU A 825 -6.27 3.02 35.23
C LEU A 825 -6.85 3.38 33.85
N ALA A 826 -6.11 4.17 33.08
CA ALA A 826 -6.53 4.54 31.74
C ALA A 826 -6.69 3.30 30.82
N PHE A 827 -5.73 2.37 30.89
CA PHE A 827 -5.81 1.12 30.15
C PHE A 827 -7.03 0.29 30.55
N THR A 828 -7.30 0.18 31.86
CA THR A 828 -8.53 -0.48 32.33
C THR A 828 -9.77 0.14 31.70
N GLY A 829 -9.86 1.46 31.67
CA GLY A 829 -10.99 2.19 31.10
C GLY A 829 -11.12 1.99 29.59
N GLY A 830 -10.01 2.04 28.83
CA GLY A 830 -9.98 1.79 27.39
C GLY A 830 -10.42 0.37 27.03
N MET A 831 -9.92 -0.63 27.76
CA MET A 831 -10.29 -2.03 27.63
C MET A 831 -11.77 -2.27 27.93
N LEU A 832 -12.30 -1.65 29.00
CA LEU A 832 -13.73 -1.72 29.31
C LEU A 832 -14.57 -1.02 28.23
N GLY A 833 -14.06 0.04 27.64
CA GLY A 833 -14.71 0.74 26.53
C GLY A 833 -14.88 -0.18 25.31
N LEU A 834 -13.81 -0.85 24.86
CA LEU A 834 -13.86 -1.83 23.78
C LEU A 834 -14.84 -2.99 24.08
N MET A 835 -14.77 -3.51 25.29
CA MET A 835 -15.67 -4.58 25.72
C MET A 835 -17.16 -4.18 25.68
N ILE A 836 -17.50 -2.96 26.11
CA ILE A 836 -18.87 -2.45 26.11
C ILE A 836 -19.36 -2.19 24.67
N ALA A 837 -18.47 -1.71 23.82
CA ALA A 837 -18.79 -1.43 22.42
C ALA A 837 -18.84 -2.71 21.56
N GLY A 838 -18.28 -3.82 22.02
CA GLY A 838 -18.18 -5.06 21.23
C GLY A 838 -17.09 -5.04 20.16
N GLU A 839 -16.20 -4.01 20.17
CA GLU A 839 -15.14 -3.87 19.20
C GLU A 839 -13.92 -4.69 19.55
N GLN A 840 -13.26 -5.24 18.52
CA GLN A 840 -12.02 -6.03 18.68
C GLN A 840 -10.81 -5.13 18.95
N LEU A 841 -9.75 -5.71 19.48
CA LEU A 841 -8.49 -5.02 19.67
C LEU A 841 -7.75 -4.96 18.33
N SER A 842 -7.64 -3.77 17.74
CA SER A 842 -6.92 -3.54 16.48
C SER A 842 -5.64 -2.72 16.70
N LEU A 843 -4.77 -2.65 15.67
CA LEU A 843 -3.60 -1.77 15.67
C LEU A 843 -3.96 -0.33 16.03
N ILE A 844 -5.06 0.18 15.47
CA ILE A 844 -5.52 1.55 15.67
C ILE A 844 -6.06 1.76 17.08
N SER A 845 -6.72 0.75 17.67
CA SER A 845 -7.12 0.80 19.06
C SER A 845 -5.92 0.74 20.03
N LEU A 846 -4.85 -0.01 19.70
CA LEU A 846 -3.58 0.01 20.43
C LEU A 846 -2.92 1.38 20.40
N LEU A 847 -3.00 2.07 19.26
CA LEU A 847 -2.58 3.45 19.14
C LEU A 847 -3.37 4.37 20.06
N GLY A 848 -4.69 4.14 20.20
CA GLY A 848 -5.52 4.84 21.18
C GLY A 848 -5.00 4.70 22.61
N PHE A 849 -4.50 3.53 23.01
CA PHE A 849 -3.86 3.34 24.31
C PHE A 849 -2.57 4.14 24.46
N LEU A 850 -1.78 4.25 23.41
CA LEU A 850 -0.56 5.04 23.42
C LEU A 850 -0.89 6.53 23.61
N VAL A 851 -1.83 7.05 22.84
CA VAL A 851 -2.32 8.44 22.98
C VAL A 851 -2.86 8.69 24.38
N LEU A 852 -3.68 7.78 24.88
CA LEU A 852 -4.29 7.85 26.20
C LEU A 852 -3.27 7.96 27.32
N MET A 853 -2.11 7.29 27.19
CA MET A 853 -1.00 7.39 28.14
C MET A 853 -0.49 8.83 28.29
N GLY A 854 -0.38 9.58 27.18
CA GLY A 854 0.04 10.97 27.21
C GLY A 854 -1.01 11.93 27.80
N VAL A 855 -2.29 11.69 27.48
CA VAL A 855 -3.37 12.60 27.88
C VAL A 855 -3.73 12.44 29.36
N VAL A 856 -3.79 11.21 29.86
CA VAL A 856 -4.23 10.94 31.24
C VAL A 856 -3.22 11.43 32.29
N VAL A 857 -1.93 11.31 31.98
CA VAL A 857 -0.86 11.78 32.88
C VAL A 857 -0.97 13.27 33.15
N ASN A 858 -1.47 14.08 32.20
CA ASN A 858 -1.67 15.52 32.33
C ASN A 858 -2.56 15.88 33.55
N ASN A 859 -3.67 15.17 33.74
CA ASN A 859 -4.57 15.40 34.90
C ASN A 859 -3.88 15.09 36.24
N GLY A 860 -3.07 14.03 36.28
CA GLY A 860 -2.26 13.63 37.40
C GLY A 860 -1.18 14.64 37.76
N ILE A 861 -0.47 15.19 36.75
CA ILE A 861 0.56 16.23 36.93
C ILE A 861 -0.05 17.46 37.58
N GLY A 862 -1.15 17.99 37.02
CA GLY A 862 -1.81 19.18 37.54
C GLY A 862 -2.35 19.01 38.96
N PHE A 863 -2.78 17.79 39.33
CA PHE A 863 -3.24 17.48 40.69
C PHE A 863 -2.06 17.44 41.68
N VAL A 864 -1.02 16.68 41.37
CA VAL A 864 0.14 16.50 42.27
C VAL A 864 0.90 17.80 42.44
N ASP A 865 1.11 18.57 41.37
CA ASP A 865 1.77 19.89 41.42
C ASP A 865 1.04 20.85 42.36
N TYR A 866 -0.25 20.99 42.20
CA TYR A 866 -1.03 21.90 43.07
C TYR A 866 -1.08 21.42 44.55
N ALA A 867 -1.15 20.10 44.80
CA ALA A 867 -1.05 19.53 46.12
C ALA A 867 0.32 19.84 46.81
N ILE A 868 1.39 19.79 46.03
CA ILE A 868 2.74 20.15 46.48
C ILE A 868 2.79 21.65 46.85
N GLN A 869 2.25 22.54 45.99
CA GLN A 869 2.18 23.98 46.23
C GLN A 869 1.45 24.32 47.54
N LEU A 870 0.26 23.73 47.77
CA LEU A 870 -0.50 23.95 48.99
C LEU A 870 0.21 23.41 50.24
N ARG A 871 0.97 22.32 50.12
CA ARG A 871 1.74 21.77 51.23
C ARG A 871 2.97 22.62 51.56
N ILE A 872 3.62 23.21 50.54
CA ILE A 872 4.70 24.21 50.72
C ILE A 872 4.16 25.43 51.45
N GLY A 873 2.94 25.86 51.10
CA GLY A 873 2.23 26.95 51.80
C GLY A 873 1.76 26.60 53.22
N GLY A 874 2.07 25.38 53.75
CA GLY A 874 1.86 25.02 55.16
C GLY A 874 0.58 24.22 55.45
N LEU A 875 -0.27 23.87 54.48
CA LEU A 875 -1.44 23.03 54.72
C LEU A 875 -1.04 21.59 55.10
N GLU A 876 -1.84 21.04 56.04
CA GLU A 876 -1.73 19.62 56.39
C GLU A 876 -2.03 18.71 55.15
N ARG A 877 -1.33 17.60 55.06
CA ARG A 877 -1.36 16.72 53.92
C ARG A 877 -2.78 16.35 53.46
N THR A 878 -3.63 15.93 54.37
CA THR A 878 -5.02 15.51 54.09
C THR A 878 -5.85 16.70 53.60
N ASP A 879 -5.71 17.86 54.26
CA ASP A 879 -6.46 19.06 53.90
C ASP A 879 -5.95 19.65 52.56
N ALA A 880 -4.63 19.57 52.30
CA ALA A 880 -4.06 19.95 51.01
C ALA A 880 -4.63 19.09 49.86
N LEU A 881 -4.74 17.78 50.06
CA LEU A 881 -5.32 16.87 49.03
C LEU A 881 -6.81 17.17 48.79
N VAL A 882 -7.57 17.44 49.86
CA VAL A 882 -8.99 17.80 49.74
C VAL A 882 -9.16 19.15 49.04
N ALA A 883 -8.36 20.16 49.42
CA ALA A 883 -8.37 21.48 48.80
C ALA A 883 -7.99 21.38 47.30
N THR A 884 -6.94 20.62 47.00
CA THR A 884 -6.52 20.33 45.59
C THR A 884 -7.67 19.74 44.81
N GLY A 885 -8.31 18.70 45.36
CA GLY A 885 -9.43 18.04 44.70
C GLY A 885 -10.59 18.99 44.41
N ARG A 886 -10.94 19.86 45.36
CA ARG A 886 -11.99 20.88 45.18
C ARG A 886 -11.63 21.91 44.10
N THR A 887 -10.40 22.36 44.07
CA THR A 887 -9.96 23.37 43.11
C THR A 887 -9.75 22.83 41.72
N ARG A 888 -9.17 21.62 41.58
CA ARG A 888 -8.80 21.03 40.31
C ARG A 888 -9.89 20.19 39.65
N MET A 889 -10.93 19.80 40.39
CA MET A 889 -12.01 18.98 39.83
C MET A 889 -12.72 19.66 38.66
N ARG A 890 -12.96 20.95 38.69
CA ARG A 890 -13.65 21.69 37.63
C ARG A 890 -12.82 21.72 36.33
N PRO A 891 -11.54 22.16 36.32
CA PRO A 891 -10.68 22.07 35.14
C PRO A 891 -10.58 20.65 34.59
N ILE A 892 -10.31 19.65 35.44
CA ILE A 892 -10.15 18.25 35.05
C ILE A 892 -11.42 17.70 34.36
N LEU A 893 -12.59 17.93 34.94
CA LEU A 893 -13.86 17.51 34.33
C LEU A 893 -14.13 18.26 33.02
N MET A 894 -13.74 19.52 32.95
CA MET A 894 -13.95 20.36 31.77
C MET A 894 -13.10 19.85 30.61
N THR A 895 -11.80 19.59 30.80
CA THR A 895 -10.89 19.08 29.80
C THR A 895 -11.28 17.66 29.37
N THR A 896 -11.59 16.79 30.33
CA THR A 896 -12.05 15.43 30.01
C THR A 896 -13.32 15.44 29.18
N LEU A 897 -14.32 16.22 29.55
CA LEU A 897 -15.60 16.24 28.88
C LEU A 897 -15.49 16.88 27.48
N THR A 898 -14.64 17.88 27.29
CA THR A 898 -14.37 18.46 25.97
C THR A 898 -13.70 17.45 25.04
N THR A 899 -12.70 16.72 25.54
CA THR A 899 -12.02 15.68 24.73
C THR A 899 -12.94 14.50 24.43
N VAL A 900 -13.67 14.00 25.41
CA VAL A 900 -14.62 12.89 25.22
C VAL A 900 -15.69 13.26 24.20
N LEU A 901 -16.33 14.44 24.32
CA LEU A 901 -17.36 14.85 23.39
C LEU A 901 -16.83 15.16 21.99
N ALA A 902 -15.60 15.65 21.89
CA ALA A 902 -14.94 15.78 20.57
C ALA A 902 -14.73 14.41 19.90
N MET A 903 -14.43 13.36 20.68
CA MET A 903 -14.26 12.00 20.13
C MET A 903 -15.60 11.28 19.87
N VAL A 904 -16.66 11.67 20.55
CA VAL A 904 -18.01 11.09 20.36
C VAL A 904 -18.52 11.32 18.93
N THR A 905 -18.13 12.42 18.26
CA THR A 905 -18.49 12.66 16.87
C THR A 905 -17.97 11.56 15.96
N MET A 906 -16.73 11.07 16.19
CA MET A 906 -16.14 9.97 15.43
C MET A 906 -16.87 8.63 15.68
N LEU A 907 -17.45 8.46 16.86
CA LEU A 907 -18.19 7.23 17.19
C LEU A 907 -19.55 7.14 16.47
N PHE A 908 -20.20 8.27 16.23
CA PHE A 908 -21.52 8.34 15.58
C PHE A 908 -21.47 8.66 14.09
N SER A 909 -20.32 9.00 13.55
CA SER A 909 -20.14 9.14 12.10
C SER A 909 -20.26 7.76 11.46
N GLN A 910 -21.03 7.70 10.37
CA GLN A 910 -21.27 6.46 9.61
C GLN A 910 -20.43 6.42 8.31
N ASP A 911 -19.41 7.26 8.23
CA ASP A 911 -18.55 7.33 7.06
C ASP A 911 -17.38 6.34 7.19
N VAL A 912 -16.97 5.72 6.10
CA VAL A 912 -15.89 4.73 6.01
C VAL A 912 -14.59 5.21 6.70
N GLY A 913 -14.23 6.49 6.54
CA GLY A 913 -13.04 7.07 7.19
C GLY A 913 -13.14 7.17 8.72
N SER A 914 -14.35 7.16 9.29
CA SER A 914 -14.54 7.17 10.74
C SER A 914 -14.50 5.78 11.35
N ASP A 915 -14.91 4.74 10.62
CA ASP A 915 -14.87 3.35 11.11
C ASP A 915 -13.43 2.93 11.44
N MET A 916 -12.48 3.32 10.64
CA MET A 916 -11.06 3.10 10.91
C MET A 916 -10.61 3.72 12.26
N SER A 917 -11.13 4.91 12.60
CA SER A 917 -10.76 5.62 13.84
C SER A 917 -11.64 5.30 15.04
N LYS A 918 -12.73 4.55 14.85
CA LYS A 918 -13.74 4.25 15.86
C LYS A 918 -13.17 3.50 17.08
N GLY A 919 -12.37 2.44 16.83
CA GLY A 919 -11.69 1.70 17.87
C GLY A 919 -10.79 2.58 18.75
N MET A 920 -10.04 3.49 18.14
CA MET A 920 -9.22 4.48 18.85
C MET A 920 -10.08 5.43 19.69
N ALA A 921 -11.16 5.97 19.11
CA ALA A 921 -12.06 6.87 19.82
C ALA A 921 -12.69 6.18 21.04
N ILE A 922 -13.14 4.94 20.91
CA ILE A 922 -13.71 4.14 22.03
C ILE A 922 -12.68 3.98 23.16
N VAL A 923 -11.44 3.61 22.83
CA VAL A 923 -10.36 3.47 23.83
C VAL A 923 -10.13 4.78 24.55
N ILE A 924 -10.07 5.91 23.85
CA ILE A 924 -9.83 7.22 24.43
C ILE A 924 -11.02 7.65 25.29
N ILE A 925 -12.25 7.52 24.81
CA ILE A 925 -13.48 7.86 25.57
C ILE A 925 -13.57 7.03 26.85
N GLY A 926 -13.47 5.71 26.73
CA GLY A 926 -13.54 4.79 27.87
C GLY A 926 -12.39 5.01 28.84
N GLY A 927 -11.17 5.09 28.31
CA GLY A 927 -9.96 5.28 29.10
C GLY A 927 -9.92 6.60 29.83
N LEU A 928 -10.21 7.70 29.14
CA LEU A 928 -10.19 9.04 29.75
C LEU A 928 -11.31 9.23 30.78
N THR A 929 -12.50 8.72 30.50
CA THR A 929 -13.64 8.79 31.43
C THR A 929 -13.32 8.03 32.73
N TYR A 930 -12.92 6.78 32.61
CA TYR A 930 -12.59 5.95 33.75
C TYR A 930 -11.36 6.47 34.51
N ALA A 931 -10.29 6.78 33.78
CA ALA A 931 -9.06 7.30 34.41
C ALA A 931 -9.30 8.63 35.12
N THR A 932 -10.06 9.55 34.58
CA THR A 932 -10.36 10.82 35.21
C THR A 932 -11.12 10.63 36.51
N LEU A 933 -12.14 9.77 36.51
CA LEU A 933 -12.91 9.45 37.71
C LEU A 933 -12.04 8.80 38.79
N MET A 934 -11.19 7.85 38.38
CA MET A 934 -10.29 7.16 39.31
C MET A 934 -9.12 8.02 39.76
N THR A 935 -8.56 8.86 38.88
CA THR A 935 -7.46 9.78 39.22
C THR A 935 -7.86 10.72 40.38
N LEU A 936 -9.08 11.24 40.39
CA LEU A 936 -9.60 12.09 41.45
C LEU A 936 -9.63 11.40 42.85
N PHE A 937 -9.64 10.07 42.88
CA PHE A 937 -9.64 9.31 44.14
C PHE A 937 -8.32 8.56 44.40
N ILE A 938 -7.73 7.95 43.37
CA ILE A 938 -6.55 7.08 43.53
C ILE A 938 -5.28 7.89 43.69
N VAL A 939 -5.06 8.95 42.88
CA VAL A 939 -3.85 9.78 43.02
C VAL A 939 -3.72 10.39 44.42
N PRO A 940 -4.78 10.99 45.01
CA PRO A 940 -4.71 11.42 46.39
C PRO A 940 -4.40 10.32 47.41
N VAL A 941 -4.98 9.14 47.24
CA VAL A 941 -4.73 7.98 48.10
C VAL A 941 -3.28 7.49 47.96
N MET A 942 -2.76 7.42 46.76
CA MET A 942 -1.36 7.07 46.49
C MET A 942 -0.40 8.12 47.04
N TYR A 943 -0.73 9.39 46.85
CA TYR A 943 0.04 10.50 47.41
C TYR A 943 0.10 10.43 48.94
N ASP A 944 -1.05 10.19 49.61
CA ASP A 944 -1.12 10.06 51.06
C ASP A 944 -0.40 8.81 51.58
N LEU A 945 -0.33 7.73 50.77
CA LEU A 945 0.38 6.52 51.13
C LEU A 945 1.91 6.68 51.06
N PHE A 946 2.41 7.30 49.98
CA PHE A 946 3.85 7.35 49.68
C PHE A 946 4.52 8.66 50.19
N TYR A 947 3.84 9.79 50.11
CA TYR A 947 4.44 11.10 50.36
C TYR A 947 4.28 11.55 51.82
N ARG A 948 4.95 10.84 52.74
CA ARG A 948 4.85 11.09 54.18
C ARG A 948 5.63 12.32 54.68
N LYS A 949 6.76 12.65 54.02
CA LYS A 949 7.59 13.80 54.35
C LYS A 949 7.02 15.08 53.72
N PRO A 950 7.23 16.26 54.33
CA PRO A 950 6.88 17.53 53.69
C PRO A 950 7.70 17.69 52.41
N PRO A 951 7.14 18.34 51.35
CA PRO A 951 7.90 18.65 50.15
C PRO A 951 9.02 19.65 50.49
N VAL A 952 10.12 19.60 49.74
CA VAL A 952 11.24 20.53 49.91
C VAL A 952 10.80 21.88 49.32
N ASN A 953 10.91 22.95 50.09
CA ASN A 953 10.75 24.31 49.58
C ASN A 953 12.08 24.73 48.94
N ILE A 954 12.06 24.99 47.65
CA ILE A 954 13.23 25.53 46.92
C ILE A 954 12.97 27.03 46.80
N ASP A 955 13.75 27.82 47.55
CA ASP A 955 13.71 29.27 47.44
C ASP A 955 14.35 29.69 46.10
N VAL A 956 13.53 30.18 45.20
CA VAL A 956 13.95 30.71 43.90
C VAL A 956 14.11 32.22 43.86
N GLY A 957 13.99 32.85 45.05
CA GLY A 957 13.99 34.31 45.20
C GLY A 957 12.63 34.93 44.87
N ASP A 958 12.61 36.26 44.73
CA ASP A 958 11.41 37.02 44.39
C ASP A 958 10.94 36.64 42.96
N ASP A 959 9.85 35.93 42.86
CA ASP A 959 9.22 35.52 41.60
C ASP A 959 8.17 36.53 41.10
N GLY A 960 8.00 37.65 41.80
CA GLY A 960 7.01 38.69 41.47
C GLY A 960 5.55 38.22 41.68
N MET A 961 5.33 37.17 42.45
CA MET A 961 4.00 36.64 42.82
C MET A 961 3.59 37.01 44.28
N ASP A 962 4.43 37.71 45.02
CA ASP A 962 4.22 38.04 46.45
C ASP A 962 2.89 38.78 46.76
N ASP A 963 2.34 39.47 45.74
CA ASP A 963 1.06 40.18 45.87
C ASP A 963 -0.16 39.37 45.49
N LEU A 964 -0.02 38.07 45.21
CA LEU A 964 -1.17 37.21 44.91
C LEU A 964 -1.83 36.70 46.19
N PRO A 965 -3.15 36.47 46.18
CA PRO A 965 -3.83 35.84 47.31
C PRO A 965 -3.21 34.47 47.62
N ASP A 966 -2.83 34.25 48.89
CA ASP A 966 -2.28 32.97 49.35
C ASP A 966 -3.37 31.93 49.48
N ASP A 967 -3.43 30.98 48.49
CA ASP A 967 -4.40 29.89 48.47
C ASP A 967 -4.29 28.99 49.71
N ALA A 968 -3.08 28.76 50.23
CA ALA A 968 -2.88 27.90 51.38
C ALA A 968 -3.43 28.55 52.69
N ALA A 969 -3.19 29.87 52.87
CA ALA A 969 -3.72 30.60 53.98
C ALA A 969 -5.25 30.68 53.96
N GLU A 970 -5.86 30.91 52.80
CA GLU A 970 -7.32 30.92 52.60
C GLU A 970 -7.96 29.57 52.95
N PHE A 971 -7.46 28.48 52.43
CA PHE A 971 -7.95 27.13 52.74
C PHE A 971 -7.67 26.76 54.21
N ALA A 972 -6.55 27.17 54.82
CA ALA A 972 -6.29 26.92 56.21
C ALA A 972 -7.32 27.60 57.10
N ALA A 973 -7.67 28.88 56.79
CA ALA A 973 -8.74 29.61 57.49
C ALA A 973 -10.11 28.99 57.31
N GLU A 974 -10.47 28.56 56.07
CA GLU A 974 -11.73 27.87 55.77
C GLU A 974 -11.88 26.56 56.56
N PHE A 975 -10.86 25.68 56.52
CA PHE A 975 -10.91 24.42 57.26
C PHE A 975 -10.85 24.60 58.76
N ALA A 976 -10.16 25.59 59.29
CA ALA A 976 -10.18 25.94 60.70
C ALA A 976 -11.57 26.42 61.15
N ALA A 977 -12.23 27.29 60.39
CA ALA A 977 -13.61 27.72 60.64
C ALA A 977 -14.61 26.56 60.61
N ARG A 978 -14.49 25.65 59.65
CA ARG A 978 -15.32 24.42 59.53
C ARG A 978 -15.11 23.45 60.72
N ARG A 979 -13.87 23.30 61.18
CA ARG A 979 -13.57 22.51 62.41
C ARG A 979 -14.13 23.13 63.61
N ALA A 980 -14.06 24.49 63.76
CA ALA A 980 -14.64 25.25 64.89
C ALA A 980 -16.15 25.18 64.86
N GLY A 981 -16.80 25.34 63.74
CA GLY A 981 -18.27 25.21 63.61
C GLY A 981 -18.80 23.77 63.79
N ALA A 982 -17.99 22.73 63.55
CA ALA A 982 -18.34 21.35 63.86
C ALA A 982 -18.17 21.01 65.37
N ALA A 983 -17.48 21.82 66.14
CA ALA A 983 -17.29 21.68 67.61
C ALA A 983 -18.36 22.38 68.45
N GLN A 984 -19.28 23.14 67.81
CA GLN A 984 -20.42 23.77 68.53
C GLN A 984 -21.65 22.85 68.35
N PRO A 985 -22.31 22.42 69.44
CA PRO A 985 -23.62 21.77 69.35
C PRO A 985 -24.64 22.82 68.90
N ALA A 986 -25.59 22.40 68.09
CA ALA A 986 -26.63 23.23 67.48
C ALA A 986 -27.38 24.05 68.55
N ALA A 987 -27.16 25.32 68.54
CA ALA A 987 -28.00 26.33 69.24
C ALA A 987 -27.97 27.62 68.38
N ASP A 988 -29.17 27.98 67.93
CA ASP A 988 -29.61 29.27 67.42
C ASP A 988 -29.20 29.65 65.97
N ALA A 989 -30.14 29.32 65.03
CA ALA A 989 -30.42 30.12 63.88
C ALA A 989 -30.98 31.49 64.28
N GLU A 990 -30.40 32.53 63.68
CA GLU A 990 -30.88 33.92 63.49
C GLU A 990 -29.89 34.95 63.88
N ALA A 991 -29.06 35.41 62.94
CA ALA A 991 -28.57 36.79 62.79
C ALA A 991 -27.90 36.96 61.42
N GLU A 992 -28.53 37.73 60.58
CA GLU A 992 -27.92 38.23 59.29
C GLU A 992 -26.77 39.21 59.67
N PRO A 993 -25.61 39.15 59.09
CA PRO A 993 -24.64 40.24 59.16
C PRO A 993 -24.89 41.24 58.02
N THR A 994 -25.34 42.44 58.40
CA THR A 994 -25.28 43.65 57.59
C THR A 994 -23.82 44.02 57.34
N PHE A 995 -23.41 43.99 56.10
CA PHE A 995 -22.14 44.58 55.68
C PHE A 995 -22.30 46.06 55.36
N GLU A 996 -21.77 46.93 56.23
CA GLU A 996 -21.53 48.31 55.91
C GLU A 996 -20.41 48.52 54.92
N THR A 997 -20.80 49.09 53.77
CA THR A 997 -19.89 49.58 52.73
C THR A 997 -19.20 50.85 53.18
N THR A 998 -17.94 50.77 53.52
CA THR A 998 -17.11 52.00 53.72
C THR A 998 -16.39 52.26 52.37
N LEU A 999 -16.85 53.27 51.67
CA LEU A 999 -16.13 53.93 50.59
C LEU A 999 -14.97 54.75 51.15
N LEU A 1000 -13.78 54.56 50.66
CA LEU A 1000 -12.71 55.54 50.73
C LEU A 1000 -12.06 55.78 49.40
N PRO A 1001 -11.54 56.91 49.03
CA PRO A 1001 -11.64 57.65 47.77
C PRO A 1001 -10.69 57.18 46.64
#